data_c75284b370e91c34944fd6a46289776d
#
_entry.id   c75284b370e91c34944fd6a46289776d
#
_cell.length_a   1.000
_cell.length_b   1.000
_cell.length_c   1.000
_cell.angle_alpha   90.00
_cell.angle_beta   90.00
_cell.angle_gamma   90.00
#
_symmetry.space_group_name_H-M   'P 1'
#
loop_
_entity.id
_entity.type
_entity.pdbx_description
1 polymer ?
#
loop_
_entity_poly.entity_id
_entity_poly.type
_entity_poly.pdbx_seq_one_letter_code
_entity_poly.pdbx_strand_id
1 'polypeptide(L)'
;MSHSLLAMRPAAARHTQDSASRSLTRVREVLDGFAARDVTGEVLTAVRYFPAREAQWAEFPAWVHGDLIAAYAAKGIQRLYTHQAAAAEAVHAGKDTVIVTPTASGKTLCYNLPVLNSILENADTRALYLFPTKALAQDQLAELYDLNQRLENRFGVYTYDGDTPADARRAIREKGHVVLTNPDMLHSGILPHHTRWTRLFENLRYIVLDELHTYRGVFGSHLCNVLRRLRRIARFYGREPQFICCSATIANPGELAARLLERDVDVLDGNGAPAGEKTFVFYNPPVVNRALGIRRSYINETSRVAQEFLKRDLQTMVFSNSRLQTEILLTYLQQANPQAPGQPDTIRGYRGGYLPNERREIERGLRDGRIRGVVSTSALELGIDVGSLDTVVMAGYPGSIAATWQRAGRAGRRSGSSCAVMVASSSPLDQFMVRNPDYFFGNTPEHAYIQPDNLEILVNHVKCAAFELPIPPGEQFGDVDLPDLCARLAEAGYLHLAGEHYHWTHEAYPADTISLRSISSDNFIIIDITGAPDVIGEVDFPSALVFLHEKAIYIHAGQQYHVEHLDFQERKAYVKQVAVDYYTDAVRYTQVRVLEAADCAPAQPGASAAANSHSHGDVLVRSQVVAFKKIKFFTNENIGDGQLQLPENEMHTTACWITLHRALLEALPYPVSERQSGMFGLLHALASVATLLLMCDARDLGVAIGERPPAPQLETAANSPVAANRPATLSNDADDFVPTRLQDASPGNGHEFFEPNLYLYDAYPGGIGFSEPLFRVHDLLIAKTRELIAACPCDSGCPSCVGPTGDLAPRAKEAALAILDRLRN
;
A
#
# COMPACT_ATOMS: atom_id res chain seq x y z
N MET A 1 -47.26 49.67 8.04
CA MET A 1 -45.84 49.87 8.39
C MET A 1 -45.21 48.49 8.61
N SER A 2 -44.61 47.95 7.57
CA SER A 2 -44.01 46.63 7.56
C SER A 2 -42.51 46.79 7.84
N HIS A 3 -42.01 46.25 8.95
CA HIS A 3 -40.58 46.12 9.22
C HIS A 3 -40.08 44.79 8.73
N SER A 4 -39.24 44.85 7.70
CA SER A 4 -38.42 43.82 7.12
C SER A 4 -37.34 43.41 8.14
N LEU A 5 -37.38 42.16 8.63
CA LEU A 5 -36.27 41.52 9.34
C LEU A 5 -35.33 40.83 8.34
N LEU A 6 -34.35 41.59 7.87
CA LEU A 6 -33.18 41.01 7.17
C LEU A 6 -32.29 40.37 8.20
N ALA A 7 -32.33 39.06 8.26
CA ALA A 7 -31.44 38.27 9.07
C ALA A 7 -29.98 38.47 8.62
N MET A 8 -29.16 39.02 9.50
CA MET A 8 -27.71 39.12 9.33
C MET A 8 -27.11 37.70 9.34
N ARG A 9 -26.70 37.22 8.17
CA ARG A 9 -25.84 36.04 8.09
C ARG A 9 -24.47 36.37 8.72
N PRO A 10 -23.86 35.46 9.51
CA PRO A 10 -22.56 35.73 10.12
C PRO A 10 -21.48 35.92 9.08
N ALA A 11 -20.57 36.87 9.31
CA ALA A 11 -19.50 37.25 8.37
C ALA A 11 -18.61 36.11 7.91
N ALA A 12 -18.41 35.09 8.75
CA ALA A 12 -17.64 33.87 8.42
C ALA A 12 -18.25 33.07 7.26
N ALA A 13 -19.59 33.02 7.12
CA ALA A 13 -20.26 32.29 6.04
C ALA A 13 -20.14 32.98 4.68
N ARG A 14 -19.99 34.31 4.66
CA ARG A 14 -19.77 35.07 3.42
C ARG A 14 -18.34 34.92 2.89
N HIS A 15 -17.33 34.91 3.77
CA HIS A 15 -15.92 34.69 3.37
C HIS A 15 -15.70 33.33 2.76
N THR A 16 -16.35 32.26 3.25
CA THR A 16 -16.22 30.90 2.72
C THR A 16 -16.89 30.74 1.35
N GLN A 17 -18.05 31.37 1.09
CA GLN A 17 -18.70 31.32 -0.23
C GLN A 17 -17.93 32.08 -1.29
N ASP A 18 -17.34 33.24 -0.96
CA ASP A 18 -16.51 34.00 -1.89
C ASP A 18 -15.20 33.28 -2.23
N SER A 19 -14.58 32.59 -1.28
CA SER A 19 -13.37 31.82 -1.53
C SER A 19 -13.62 30.59 -2.39
N ALA A 20 -14.71 29.87 -2.15
CA ALA A 20 -15.11 28.72 -2.93
C ALA A 20 -15.44 29.07 -4.40
N SER A 21 -16.12 30.19 -4.63
CA SER A 21 -16.43 30.69 -5.98
C SER A 21 -15.17 31.08 -6.74
N ARG A 22 -14.18 31.69 -6.06
CA ARG A 22 -12.88 32.05 -6.67
C ARG A 22 -12.05 30.82 -7.01
N SER A 23 -12.02 29.81 -6.16
CA SER A 23 -11.32 28.54 -6.41
C SER A 23 -11.90 27.85 -7.66
N LEU A 24 -13.22 27.77 -7.79
CA LEU A 24 -13.89 27.20 -8.96
C LEU A 24 -13.47 27.91 -10.27
N THR A 25 -13.51 29.23 -10.28
CA THR A 25 -13.14 30.03 -11.47
C THR A 25 -11.70 29.75 -11.87
N ARG A 26 -10.77 29.74 -10.90
CA ARG A 26 -9.35 29.46 -11.14
C ARG A 26 -9.09 28.01 -11.63
N VAL A 27 -9.80 27.02 -11.09
CA VAL A 27 -9.73 25.62 -11.57
C VAL A 27 -10.21 25.54 -13.01
N ARG A 28 -11.33 26.17 -13.36
CA ARG A 28 -11.85 26.20 -14.74
C ARG A 28 -10.86 26.84 -15.70
N GLU A 29 -10.26 27.98 -15.35
CA GLU A 29 -9.24 28.65 -16.16
C GLU A 29 -8.05 27.73 -16.47
N VAL A 30 -7.62 26.89 -15.50
CA VAL A 30 -6.54 25.90 -15.72
C VAL A 30 -6.99 24.83 -16.70
N LEU A 31 -8.20 24.29 -16.53
CA LEU A 31 -8.74 23.23 -17.40
C LEU A 31 -8.99 23.76 -18.82
N ASP A 32 -9.53 24.95 -18.96
CA ASP A 32 -9.71 25.61 -20.26
C ASP A 32 -8.36 25.83 -20.96
N GLY A 33 -7.34 26.22 -20.20
CA GLY A 33 -5.97 26.34 -20.70
C GLY A 33 -5.35 25.01 -21.14
N PHE A 34 -5.70 23.90 -20.51
CA PHE A 34 -5.29 22.55 -20.98
C PHE A 34 -6.07 22.16 -22.23
N ALA A 35 -7.39 22.36 -22.25
CA ALA A 35 -8.24 22.08 -23.42
C ALA A 35 -7.82 22.89 -24.65
N ALA A 36 -7.48 24.15 -24.49
CA ALA A 36 -7.00 24.98 -25.59
C ALA A 36 -5.66 24.54 -26.19
N ARG A 37 -4.83 23.84 -25.38
CA ARG A 37 -3.53 23.27 -25.80
C ARG A 37 -3.65 21.87 -26.36
N ASP A 38 -4.76 21.17 -26.13
CA ASP A 38 -5.03 19.83 -26.62
C ASP A 38 -5.66 19.85 -28.02
N VAL A 39 -4.85 20.20 -29.02
CA VAL A 39 -5.28 20.28 -30.41
C VAL A 39 -5.73 18.93 -30.97
N THR A 40 -5.23 17.84 -30.44
CA THR A 40 -5.52 16.47 -30.91
C THR A 40 -6.69 15.81 -30.21
N GLY A 41 -7.10 16.31 -29.04
CA GLY A 41 -8.07 15.65 -28.16
C GLY A 41 -7.53 14.36 -27.50
N GLU A 42 -6.20 14.12 -27.58
CA GLU A 42 -5.56 12.90 -27.06
C GLU A 42 -4.94 13.10 -25.67
N VAL A 43 -4.88 14.35 -25.19
CA VAL A 43 -4.24 14.71 -23.92
C VAL A 43 -5.24 14.65 -22.77
N LEU A 44 -6.41 15.28 -22.94
CA LEU A 44 -7.50 15.19 -21.95
C LEU A 44 -8.45 14.05 -22.34
N THR A 45 -8.11 12.83 -21.97
CA THR A 45 -8.88 11.66 -22.40
C THR A 45 -10.21 11.50 -21.67
N ALA A 46 -10.34 12.06 -20.47
CA ALA A 46 -11.61 12.18 -19.76
C ALA A 46 -11.64 13.41 -18.85
N VAL A 47 -12.78 14.09 -18.85
CA VAL A 47 -13.12 15.12 -17.87
C VAL A 47 -14.50 14.77 -17.33
N ARG A 48 -14.57 14.36 -16.06
CA ARG A 48 -15.83 13.99 -15.39
C ARG A 48 -16.16 14.97 -14.30
N TYR A 49 -17.38 15.46 -14.33
CA TYR A 49 -17.92 16.38 -13.34
C TYR A 49 -18.86 15.65 -12.40
N PHE A 50 -18.62 15.79 -11.11
CA PHE A 50 -19.45 15.27 -10.02
C PHE A 50 -20.10 16.45 -9.32
N PRO A 51 -21.44 16.58 -9.39
CA PRO A 51 -22.14 17.69 -8.77
C PRO A 51 -22.08 17.64 -7.26
N ALA A 52 -22.24 18.78 -6.62
CA ALA A 52 -22.38 18.88 -5.19
C ALA A 52 -23.61 18.08 -4.73
N ARG A 53 -23.48 17.46 -3.56
CA ARG A 53 -24.56 16.70 -2.90
C ARG A 53 -24.88 17.35 -1.56
N GLU A 54 -26.15 17.56 -1.29
CA GLU A 54 -26.61 18.05 0.00
C GLU A 54 -26.54 16.99 1.09
N ALA A 55 -26.44 17.43 2.35
CA ALA A 55 -26.46 16.57 3.51
C ALA A 55 -27.85 15.97 3.75
N GLN A 56 -27.90 14.70 4.12
CA GLN A 56 -29.08 14.03 4.62
C GLN A 56 -28.97 13.93 6.16
N TRP A 57 -29.90 14.58 6.84
CA TRP A 57 -29.86 14.78 8.27
C TRP A 57 -30.74 13.78 9.03
N ALA A 58 -30.32 13.42 10.23
CA ALA A 58 -31.08 12.70 11.23
C ALA A 58 -30.89 13.36 12.60
N GLU A 59 -31.85 13.16 13.50
CA GLU A 59 -31.73 13.62 14.88
C GLU A 59 -30.83 12.69 15.71
N PHE A 60 -30.31 13.15 16.83
CA PHE A 60 -29.63 12.30 17.78
C PHE A 60 -30.60 11.24 18.33
N PRO A 61 -30.21 9.97 18.46
CA PRO A 61 -30.99 8.94 19.10
C PRO A 61 -31.39 9.33 20.53
N ALA A 62 -32.60 8.95 20.96
CA ALA A 62 -33.16 9.33 22.27
C ALA A 62 -32.36 8.81 23.48
N TRP A 63 -31.54 7.76 23.27
CA TRP A 63 -30.70 7.17 24.33
C TRP A 63 -29.38 7.92 24.54
N VAL A 64 -29.03 8.89 23.68
CA VAL A 64 -27.73 9.63 23.79
C VAL A 64 -27.80 10.60 24.95
N HIS A 65 -26.77 10.58 25.80
CA HIS A 65 -26.65 11.43 26.98
C HIS A 65 -26.70 12.92 26.63
N GLY A 66 -27.48 13.71 27.35
CA GLY A 66 -27.70 15.13 27.04
C GLY A 66 -26.40 15.97 27.01
N ASP A 67 -25.46 15.70 27.93
CA ASP A 67 -24.18 16.40 27.96
C ASP A 67 -23.33 16.13 26.71
N LEU A 68 -23.42 14.91 26.15
CA LEU A 68 -22.72 14.55 24.91
C LEU A 68 -23.31 15.29 23.71
N ILE A 69 -24.66 15.38 23.65
CA ILE A 69 -25.33 16.18 22.62
C ILE A 69 -24.91 17.65 22.73
N ALA A 70 -24.92 18.22 23.97
CA ALA A 70 -24.47 19.59 24.20
C ALA A 70 -23.03 19.83 23.78
N ALA A 71 -22.10 18.89 24.07
CA ALA A 71 -20.71 18.97 23.67
C ALA A 71 -20.53 18.97 22.15
N TYR A 72 -21.27 18.12 21.42
CA TYR A 72 -21.28 18.11 19.95
C TYR A 72 -21.94 19.37 19.37
N ALA A 73 -23.03 19.86 19.96
CA ALA A 73 -23.66 21.10 19.57
C ALA A 73 -22.71 22.31 19.69
N ALA A 74 -21.88 22.35 20.76
CA ALA A 74 -20.83 23.36 20.96
C ALA A 74 -19.71 23.26 19.89
N LYS A 75 -19.52 22.12 19.23
CA LYS A 75 -18.65 21.92 18.05
C LYS A 75 -19.37 22.26 16.73
N GLY A 76 -20.63 22.69 16.77
CA GLY A 76 -21.41 23.02 15.58
C GLY A 76 -22.17 21.81 14.98
N ILE A 77 -22.17 20.66 15.64
CA ILE A 77 -22.89 19.44 15.22
C ILE A 77 -24.23 19.40 15.95
N GLN A 78 -25.26 19.97 15.33
CA GLN A 78 -26.62 20.02 15.90
C GLN A 78 -27.48 18.83 15.50
N ARG A 79 -27.17 18.19 14.38
CA ARG A 79 -27.81 16.97 13.86
C ARG A 79 -26.78 16.03 13.31
N LEU A 80 -27.11 14.77 13.21
CA LEU A 80 -26.28 13.73 12.62
C LEU A 80 -26.54 13.62 11.11
N TYR A 81 -25.58 13.09 10.37
CA TYR A 81 -25.88 12.54 9.05
C TYR A 81 -26.60 11.20 9.21
N THR A 82 -27.41 10.81 8.22
CA THR A 82 -28.22 9.59 8.28
C THR A 82 -27.39 8.33 8.60
N HIS A 83 -26.20 8.19 7.99
CA HIS A 83 -25.31 7.06 8.26
C HIS A 83 -24.73 7.08 9.68
N GLN A 84 -24.50 8.25 10.27
CA GLN A 84 -24.00 8.38 11.64
C GLN A 84 -25.06 7.93 12.64
N ALA A 85 -26.33 8.33 12.42
CA ALA A 85 -27.43 7.88 13.25
C ALA A 85 -27.66 6.36 13.12
N ALA A 86 -27.66 5.83 11.89
CA ALA A 86 -27.78 4.40 11.63
C ALA A 86 -26.67 3.58 12.28
N ALA A 87 -25.42 4.05 12.21
CA ALA A 87 -24.29 3.41 12.88
C ALA A 87 -24.44 3.42 14.41
N ALA A 88 -24.82 4.56 14.99
CA ALA A 88 -25.04 4.69 16.43
C ALA A 88 -26.13 3.72 16.92
N GLU A 89 -27.23 3.59 16.19
CA GLU A 89 -28.34 2.67 16.53
C GLU A 89 -27.91 1.20 16.42
N ALA A 90 -27.18 0.82 15.35
CA ALA A 90 -26.69 -0.55 15.17
C ALA A 90 -25.70 -0.95 16.29
N VAL A 91 -24.78 -0.06 16.64
CA VAL A 91 -23.83 -0.28 17.75
C VAL A 91 -24.56 -0.35 19.09
N HIS A 92 -25.54 0.53 19.35
CA HIS A 92 -26.34 0.50 20.57
C HIS A 92 -27.14 -0.79 20.71
N ALA A 93 -27.58 -1.35 19.58
CA ALA A 93 -28.25 -2.65 19.52
C ALA A 93 -27.32 -3.86 19.73
N GLY A 94 -26.02 -3.64 19.94
CA GLY A 94 -25.02 -4.69 20.20
C GLY A 94 -24.49 -5.40 18.97
N LYS A 95 -24.65 -4.84 17.76
CA LYS A 95 -24.23 -5.46 16.51
C LYS A 95 -22.79 -5.09 16.17
N ASP A 96 -21.98 -6.06 15.75
CA ASP A 96 -20.71 -5.79 15.08
C ASP A 96 -20.99 -5.13 13.73
N THR A 97 -20.35 -3.98 13.44
CA THR A 97 -20.72 -3.14 12.30
C THR A 97 -19.50 -2.76 11.45
N VAL A 98 -19.72 -2.62 10.14
CA VAL A 98 -18.78 -1.98 9.24
C VAL A 98 -19.44 -0.81 8.50
N ILE A 99 -18.94 0.39 8.73
CA ILE A 99 -19.41 1.63 8.12
C ILE A 99 -18.55 1.93 6.88
N VAL A 100 -19.17 1.96 5.71
CA VAL A 100 -18.51 2.11 4.42
C VAL A 100 -18.96 3.41 3.77
N THR A 101 -18.16 4.44 3.91
CA THR A 101 -18.46 5.75 3.31
C THR A 101 -17.17 6.40 2.79
N PRO A 102 -17.24 7.29 1.80
CA PRO A 102 -16.07 7.99 1.28
C PRO A 102 -15.27 8.71 2.37
N THR A 103 -14.04 9.10 2.06
CA THR A 103 -13.24 9.93 2.97
C THR A 103 -13.95 11.26 3.24
N ALA A 104 -13.72 11.81 4.45
CA ALA A 104 -14.33 13.05 4.92
C ALA A 104 -15.88 13.06 5.09
N SER A 105 -16.50 11.89 5.21
CA SER A 105 -17.94 11.75 5.52
C SER A 105 -18.28 11.86 7.02
N GLY A 106 -17.30 12.02 7.90
CA GLY A 106 -17.50 12.09 9.35
C GLY A 106 -17.68 10.72 10.02
N LYS A 107 -17.01 9.68 9.52
CA LYS A 107 -17.02 8.30 10.09
C LYS A 107 -16.66 8.25 11.58
N THR A 108 -15.76 9.11 12.01
CA THR A 108 -15.31 9.20 13.41
C THR A 108 -16.48 9.30 14.40
N LEU A 109 -17.51 10.02 14.06
CA LEU A 109 -18.68 10.20 14.92
C LEU A 109 -19.53 8.91 15.01
N CYS A 110 -19.47 8.04 14.00
CA CYS A 110 -20.17 6.76 14.00
C CYS A 110 -19.74 5.84 15.17
N TYR A 111 -18.45 5.88 15.53
CA TYR A 111 -17.96 5.08 16.65
C TYR A 111 -17.78 5.91 17.94
N ASN A 112 -17.42 7.18 17.87
CA ASN A 112 -17.26 8.00 19.06
C ASN A 112 -18.57 8.21 19.82
N LEU A 113 -19.69 8.42 19.12
CA LEU A 113 -20.97 8.69 19.75
C LEU A 113 -21.42 7.53 20.67
N PRO A 114 -21.56 6.27 20.20
CA PRO A 114 -21.99 5.18 21.06
C PRO A 114 -20.96 4.80 22.13
N VAL A 115 -19.66 4.86 21.82
CA VAL A 115 -18.62 4.53 22.79
C VAL A 115 -18.56 5.53 23.93
N LEU A 116 -18.56 6.83 23.62
CA LEU A 116 -18.51 7.88 24.67
C LEU A 116 -19.81 7.91 25.47
N ASN A 117 -20.97 7.69 24.85
CA ASN A 117 -22.23 7.54 25.58
C ASN A 117 -22.13 6.41 26.60
N SER A 118 -21.64 5.24 26.19
CA SER A 118 -21.47 4.11 27.09
C SER A 118 -20.50 4.38 28.25
N ILE A 119 -19.45 5.17 28.02
CA ILE A 119 -18.50 5.60 29.07
C ILE A 119 -19.19 6.58 30.06
N LEU A 120 -20.02 7.50 29.55
CA LEU A 120 -20.74 8.44 30.41
C LEU A 120 -21.81 7.74 31.27
N GLU A 121 -22.42 6.67 30.76
CA GLU A 121 -23.38 5.85 31.52
C GLU A 121 -22.69 4.92 32.53
N ASN A 122 -21.53 4.40 32.19
CA ASN A 122 -20.73 3.48 33.01
C ASN A 122 -19.24 3.81 32.92
N ALA A 123 -18.70 4.43 33.97
CA ALA A 123 -17.31 4.86 34.05
C ALA A 123 -16.27 3.71 34.03
N ASP A 124 -16.70 2.45 34.17
CA ASP A 124 -15.80 1.30 34.01
C ASP A 124 -15.65 0.87 32.54
N THR A 125 -16.53 1.32 31.62
CA THR A 125 -16.42 0.98 30.20
C THR A 125 -15.06 1.36 29.62
N ARG A 126 -14.45 0.42 28.87
CA ARG A 126 -13.18 0.61 28.16
C ARG A 126 -13.34 0.33 26.68
N ALA A 127 -12.59 1.07 25.89
CA ALA A 127 -12.53 0.91 24.44
C ALA A 127 -11.08 0.93 23.94
N LEU A 128 -10.81 0.09 22.97
CA LEU A 128 -9.53 0.01 22.26
C LEU A 128 -9.74 0.45 20.80
N TYR A 129 -9.03 1.49 20.37
CA TYR A 129 -9.11 2.01 19.02
C TYR A 129 -7.84 1.66 18.26
N LEU A 130 -7.98 1.00 17.13
CA LEU A 130 -6.88 0.57 16.26
C LEU A 130 -6.86 1.39 14.97
N PHE A 131 -5.73 2.07 14.77
CA PHE A 131 -5.46 2.87 13.57
C PHE A 131 -4.27 2.28 12.80
N PRO A 132 -4.28 2.32 11.47
CA PRO A 132 -3.16 1.79 10.69
C PRO A 132 -1.86 2.60 10.86
N THR A 133 -1.94 3.86 11.32
CA THR A 133 -0.77 4.73 11.50
C THR A 133 -0.84 5.52 12.79
N LYS A 134 0.34 5.85 13.35
CA LYS A 134 0.46 6.73 14.54
C LYS A 134 -0.15 8.12 14.30
N ALA A 135 0.00 8.66 13.10
CA ALA A 135 -0.50 10.00 12.77
C ALA A 135 -2.03 10.08 12.86
N LEU A 136 -2.75 9.06 12.36
CA LEU A 136 -4.21 8.97 12.49
C LEU A 136 -4.63 8.87 13.97
N ALA A 137 -3.93 8.08 14.77
CA ALA A 137 -4.20 7.96 16.20
C ALA A 137 -4.04 9.31 16.92
N GLN A 138 -3.03 10.10 16.55
CA GLN A 138 -2.77 11.43 17.13
C GLN A 138 -3.85 12.44 16.72
N ASP A 139 -4.29 12.44 15.47
CA ASP A 139 -5.39 13.31 15.01
C ASP A 139 -6.70 12.99 15.77
N GLN A 140 -7.00 11.71 15.94
CA GLN A 140 -8.18 11.28 16.70
C GLN A 140 -8.05 11.59 18.19
N LEU A 141 -6.85 11.49 18.78
CA LEU A 141 -6.60 11.92 20.15
C LEU A 141 -6.94 13.40 20.34
N ALA A 142 -6.50 14.27 19.41
CA ALA A 142 -6.77 15.69 19.48
C ALA A 142 -8.26 16.03 19.43
N GLU A 143 -9.02 15.31 18.58
CA GLU A 143 -10.48 15.46 18.49
C GLU A 143 -11.20 15.01 19.77
N LEU A 144 -10.83 13.84 20.30
CA LEU A 144 -11.39 13.31 21.55
C LEU A 144 -11.01 14.16 22.76
N TYR A 145 -9.80 14.74 22.76
CA TYR A 145 -9.35 15.63 23.82
C TYR A 145 -10.18 16.93 23.87
N ASP A 146 -10.41 17.58 22.71
CA ASP A 146 -11.29 18.76 22.63
C ASP A 146 -12.72 18.45 23.12
N LEU A 147 -13.24 17.29 22.72
CA LEU A 147 -14.58 16.87 23.17
C LEU A 147 -14.61 16.60 24.68
N ASN A 148 -13.58 15.94 25.22
CA ASN A 148 -13.47 15.66 26.65
C ASN A 148 -13.33 16.92 27.52
N GLN A 149 -12.65 17.94 27.03
CA GLN A 149 -12.61 19.25 27.72
C GLN A 149 -14.01 19.86 27.85
N ARG A 150 -14.88 19.73 26.84
CA ARG A 150 -16.26 20.19 26.86
C ARG A 150 -17.15 19.37 27.78
N LEU A 151 -16.74 18.15 28.08
CA LEU A 151 -17.34 17.23 29.04
C LEU A 151 -16.66 17.28 30.43
N GLU A 152 -15.98 18.37 30.74
CA GLU A 152 -15.29 18.58 32.05
C GLU A 152 -14.29 17.48 32.40
N ASN A 153 -13.64 16.88 31.38
CA ASN A 153 -12.64 15.80 31.53
C ASN A 153 -13.17 14.53 32.21
N ARG A 154 -14.38 14.11 31.86
CA ARG A 154 -15.05 12.96 32.49
C ARG A 154 -14.47 11.60 32.12
N PHE A 155 -13.61 11.50 31.09
CA PHE A 155 -12.96 10.25 30.71
C PHE A 155 -11.49 10.43 30.35
N GLY A 156 -10.69 9.38 30.51
CA GLY A 156 -9.30 9.36 30.11
C GLY A 156 -9.14 8.89 28.67
N VAL A 157 -8.50 9.70 27.82
CA VAL A 157 -8.18 9.34 26.43
C VAL A 157 -6.69 9.49 26.20
N TYR A 158 -6.03 8.46 25.64
CA TYR A 158 -4.59 8.42 25.48
C TYR A 158 -4.18 7.63 24.22
N THR A 159 -3.10 8.06 23.60
CA THR A 159 -2.37 7.22 22.64
C THR A 159 -1.38 6.32 23.35
N TYR A 160 -1.26 5.09 22.89
CA TYR A 160 -0.26 4.13 23.34
C TYR A 160 0.47 3.54 22.14
N ASP A 161 1.68 4.02 21.92
CA ASP A 161 2.52 3.64 20.79
C ASP A 161 4.01 3.62 21.18
N GLY A 162 4.91 3.40 20.21
CA GLY A 162 6.36 3.36 20.46
C GLY A 162 6.93 4.66 21.03
N ASP A 163 6.28 5.80 20.74
CA ASP A 163 6.75 7.13 21.14
C ASP A 163 6.20 7.54 22.53
N THR A 164 5.33 6.72 23.13
CA THR A 164 4.72 7.00 24.45
C THR A 164 5.78 6.93 25.55
N PRO A 165 6.03 8.01 26.32
CA PRO A 165 7.00 8.05 27.42
C PRO A 165 6.71 6.98 28.48
N ALA A 166 7.78 6.47 29.10
CA ALA A 166 7.67 5.34 30.05
C ALA A 166 6.83 5.67 31.29
N ASP A 167 6.89 6.90 31.79
CA ASP A 167 6.10 7.41 32.91
C ASP A 167 4.60 7.52 32.57
N ALA A 168 4.28 7.95 31.35
CA ALA A 168 2.90 8.03 30.87
C ALA A 168 2.27 6.64 30.70
N ARG A 169 3.05 5.61 30.33
CA ARG A 169 2.56 4.24 30.10
C ARG A 169 1.80 3.66 31.28
N ARG A 170 2.25 3.95 32.50
CA ARG A 170 1.57 3.48 33.73
C ARG A 170 0.20 4.19 33.92
N ALA A 171 0.18 5.51 33.76
CA ALA A 171 -1.07 6.29 33.87
C ALA A 171 -2.12 5.86 32.84
N ILE A 172 -1.71 5.53 31.61
CA ILE A 172 -2.59 5.07 30.55
C ILE A 172 -3.28 3.74 30.94
N ARG A 173 -2.51 2.78 31.45
CA ARG A 173 -3.05 1.48 31.88
C ARG A 173 -4.08 1.62 33.02
N GLU A 174 -3.85 2.57 33.92
CA GLU A 174 -4.70 2.79 35.10
C GLU A 174 -5.95 3.62 34.76
N LYS A 175 -5.82 4.68 33.94
CA LYS A 175 -6.83 5.73 33.76
C LYS A 175 -7.45 5.77 32.36
N GLY A 176 -6.92 5.03 31.40
CA GLY A 176 -7.40 5.07 30.01
C GLY A 176 -8.79 4.43 29.85
N HIS A 177 -9.78 5.24 29.50
CA HIS A 177 -11.09 4.76 29.08
C HIS A 177 -11.09 4.42 27.59
N VAL A 178 -10.47 5.29 26.79
CA VAL A 178 -10.23 5.07 25.37
C VAL A 178 -8.72 5.05 25.14
N VAL A 179 -8.19 3.92 24.68
CA VAL A 179 -6.78 3.74 24.35
C VAL A 179 -6.68 3.65 22.84
N LEU A 180 -6.01 4.64 22.22
CA LEU A 180 -5.74 4.68 20.79
C LEU A 180 -4.36 4.07 20.54
N THR A 181 -4.28 3.11 19.64
CA THR A 181 -3.02 2.41 19.34
C THR A 181 -2.99 1.95 17.87
N ASN A 182 -1.98 1.19 17.50
CA ASN A 182 -1.89 0.55 16.20
C ASN A 182 -1.70 -0.97 16.35
N PRO A 183 -1.92 -1.76 15.28
CA PRO A 183 -1.75 -3.20 15.33
C PRO A 183 -0.38 -3.65 15.81
N ASP A 184 0.69 -2.94 15.43
CA ASP A 184 2.07 -3.29 15.80
C ASP A 184 2.27 -3.19 17.32
N MET A 185 1.77 -2.13 17.95
CA MET A 185 1.85 -1.95 19.41
C MET A 185 0.90 -2.89 20.16
N LEU A 186 -0.28 -3.17 19.60
CA LEU A 186 -1.17 -4.19 20.16
C LEU A 186 -0.45 -5.55 20.19
N HIS A 187 0.17 -5.92 19.07
CA HIS A 187 0.90 -7.17 18.89
C HIS A 187 2.08 -7.34 19.86
N SER A 188 2.95 -6.33 19.97
CA SER A 188 4.21 -6.44 20.71
C SER A 188 4.18 -5.84 22.13
N GLY A 189 3.33 -4.83 22.37
CA GLY A 189 3.35 -4.05 23.64
C GLY A 189 2.17 -4.26 24.56
N ILE A 190 1.02 -4.72 24.06
CA ILE A 190 -0.20 -4.89 24.86
C ILE A 190 -0.51 -6.35 25.13
N LEU A 191 -0.73 -7.18 24.10
CA LEU A 191 -1.17 -8.56 24.25
C LEU A 191 -0.19 -9.41 25.08
N PRO A 192 1.11 -9.40 24.82
CA PRO A 192 2.06 -10.19 25.60
C PRO A 192 2.22 -9.72 27.06
N HIS A 193 1.79 -8.50 27.33
CA HIS A 193 1.82 -7.90 28.68
C HIS A 193 0.41 -7.70 29.24
N HIS A 194 -0.58 -8.51 28.82
CA HIS A 194 -1.98 -8.35 29.17
C HIS A 194 -2.23 -8.28 30.68
N THR A 195 -1.40 -8.95 31.48
CA THR A 195 -1.46 -8.89 32.95
C THR A 195 -1.23 -7.49 33.53
N ARG A 196 -0.55 -6.60 32.77
CA ARG A 196 -0.40 -5.18 33.15
C ARG A 196 -1.56 -4.33 32.69
N TRP A 197 -2.46 -4.89 31.87
CA TRP A 197 -3.61 -4.24 31.28
C TRP A 197 -4.93 -4.79 31.82
N THR A 198 -4.91 -5.45 32.97
CA THR A 198 -6.07 -6.11 33.60
C THR A 198 -7.32 -5.22 33.61
N ARG A 199 -7.17 -3.95 34.03
CA ARG A 199 -8.29 -3.00 34.08
C ARG A 199 -8.91 -2.72 32.70
N LEU A 200 -8.10 -2.70 31.62
CA LEU A 200 -8.59 -2.58 30.26
C LEU A 200 -9.39 -3.83 29.89
N PHE A 201 -8.80 -5.03 30.03
CA PHE A 201 -9.39 -6.27 29.55
C PHE A 201 -10.61 -6.69 30.35
N GLU A 202 -10.65 -6.47 31.67
CA GLU A 202 -11.83 -6.75 32.51
C GLU A 202 -13.04 -5.89 32.16
N ASN A 203 -12.84 -4.76 31.49
CA ASN A 203 -13.89 -3.80 31.17
C ASN A 203 -13.99 -3.49 29.66
N LEU A 204 -13.27 -4.22 28.81
CA LEU A 204 -13.23 -3.99 27.37
C LEU A 204 -14.59 -4.29 26.74
N ARG A 205 -15.28 -3.25 26.31
CA ARG A 205 -16.60 -3.35 25.68
C ARG A 205 -16.55 -3.13 24.19
N TYR A 206 -15.68 -2.23 23.70
CA TYR A 206 -15.60 -1.87 22.30
C TYR A 206 -14.19 -1.98 21.75
N ILE A 207 -14.08 -2.48 20.52
CA ILE A 207 -12.88 -2.44 19.70
C ILE A 207 -13.24 -1.71 18.40
N VAL A 208 -12.56 -0.61 18.13
CA VAL A 208 -12.73 0.17 16.89
C VAL A 208 -11.58 -0.15 15.95
N LEU A 209 -11.92 -0.51 14.71
CA LEU A 209 -10.97 -0.69 13.61
C LEU A 209 -11.23 0.40 12.57
N ASP A 210 -10.39 1.42 12.53
CA ASP A 210 -10.51 2.47 11.54
C ASP A 210 -9.66 2.20 10.30
N GLU A 211 -10.08 2.73 9.14
CA GLU A 211 -9.47 2.51 7.82
C GLU A 211 -9.32 1.01 7.49
N LEU A 212 -10.39 0.24 7.69
CA LEU A 212 -10.42 -1.23 7.52
C LEU A 212 -9.82 -1.70 6.18
N HIS A 213 -10.03 -0.96 5.09
CA HIS A 213 -9.53 -1.25 3.76
C HIS A 213 -8.00 -1.31 3.65
N THR A 214 -7.30 -0.78 4.64
CA THR A 214 -5.82 -0.85 4.71
C THR A 214 -5.32 -2.20 5.22
N TYR A 215 -6.18 -2.94 5.92
CA TYR A 215 -5.88 -4.25 6.47
C TYR A 215 -6.16 -5.34 5.44
N ARG A 216 -5.35 -5.38 4.39
CA ARG A 216 -5.40 -6.36 3.30
C ARG A 216 -4.04 -7.03 3.13
N GLY A 217 -4.00 -8.12 2.35
CA GLY A 217 -2.78 -8.87 2.10
C GLY A 217 -2.13 -9.39 3.39
N VAL A 218 -0.80 -9.33 3.46
CA VAL A 218 -0.02 -9.80 4.63
C VAL A 218 -0.40 -9.04 5.89
N PHE A 219 -0.51 -7.71 5.82
CA PHE A 219 -0.86 -6.90 6.99
C PHE A 219 -2.23 -7.26 7.57
N GLY A 220 -3.23 -7.47 6.70
CA GLY A 220 -4.55 -7.94 7.13
C GLY A 220 -4.54 -9.36 7.68
N SER A 221 -3.76 -10.25 7.08
CA SER A 221 -3.60 -11.64 7.55
C SER A 221 -2.97 -11.71 8.94
N HIS A 222 -1.93 -10.91 9.18
CA HIS A 222 -1.37 -10.74 10.53
C HIS A 222 -2.37 -10.13 11.51
N LEU A 223 -3.10 -9.07 11.10
CA LEU A 223 -4.09 -8.43 11.98
C LEU A 223 -5.19 -9.40 12.39
N CYS A 224 -5.70 -10.23 11.49
CA CYS A 224 -6.69 -11.27 11.84
C CYS A 224 -6.15 -12.14 12.99
N ASN A 225 -4.90 -12.61 12.90
CA ASN A 225 -4.28 -13.42 13.96
C ASN A 225 -4.04 -12.61 15.25
N VAL A 226 -3.72 -11.32 15.15
CA VAL A 226 -3.65 -10.43 16.34
C VAL A 226 -5.02 -10.30 17.00
N LEU A 227 -6.11 -10.21 16.20
CA LEU A 227 -7.46 -10.14 16.72
C LEU A 227 -7.94 -11.47 17.33
N ARG A 228 -7.52 -12.63 16.78
CA ARG A 228 -7.72 -13.94 17.41
C ARG A 228 -7.12 -13.96 18.83
N ARG A 229 -5.87 -13.52 18.97
CA ARG A 229 -5.18 -13.41 20.26
C ARG A 229 -5.85 -12.41 21.20
N LEU A 230 -6.24 -11.24 20.70
CA LEU A 230 -6.98 -10.23 21.46
C LEU A 230 -8.29 -10.79 22.03
N ARG A 231 -9.09 -11.46 21.20
CA ARG A 231 -10.36 -12.09 21.62
C ARG A 231 -10.12 -13.20 22.65
N ARG A 232 -9.05 -13.98 22.46
CA ARG A 232 -8.64 -15.03 23.41
C ARG A 232 -8.34 -14.45 24.79
N ILE A 233 -7.55 -13.37 24.85
CA ILE A 233 -7.25 -12.66 26.10
C ILE A 233 -8.51 -12.02 26.70
N ALA A 234 -9.34 -11.35 25.89
CA ALA A 234 -10.58 -10.76 26.38
C ALA A 234 -11.52 -11.80 27.03
N ARG A 235 -11.67 -12.99 26.42
CA ARG A 235 -12.44 -14.12 26.99
C ARG A 235 -11.85 -14.64 28.31
N PHE A 236 -10.53 -14.68 28.42
CA PHE A 236 -9.87 -15.04 29.68
C PHE A 236 -10.26 -14.08 30.82
N TYR A 237 -10.45 -12.79 30.52
CA TYR A 237 -10.96 -11.78 31.46
C TYR A 237 -12.49 -11.70 31.51
N GLY A 238 -13.21 -12.64 30.90
CA GLY A 238 -14.67 -12.74 30.92
C GLY A 238 -15.39 -11.72 30.05
N ARG A 239 -14.74 -11.21 28.98
CA ARG A 239 -15.28 -10.23 28.05
C ARG A 239 -15.35 -10.75 26.61
N GLU A 240 -16.40 -10.32 25.93
CA GLU A 240 -16.59 -10.49 24.49
C GLU A 240 -16.88 -9.10 23.89
N PRO A 241 -15.85 -8.37 23.46
CA PRO A 241 -16.01 -7.00 22.99
C PRO A 241 -16.74 -6.95 21.64
N GLN A 242 -17.50 -5.87 21.47
CA GLN A 242 -18.17 -5.51 20.22
C GLN A 242 -17.20 -4.77 19.29
N PHE A 243 -17.26 -5.08 17.98
CA PHE A 243 -16.43 -4.46 16.96
C PHE A 243 -17.18 -3.37 16.18
N ILE A 244 -16.50 -2.25 15.96
CA ILE A 244 -16.98 -1.14 15.14
C ILE A 244 -15.90 -0.85 14.10
N CYS A 245 -16.17 -1.19 12.85
CA CYS A 245 -15.22 -1.02 11.75
C CYS A 245 -15.62 0.16 10.87
N CYS A 246 -14.65 0.95 10.45
CA CYS A 246 -14.82 2.01 9.46
C CYS A 246 -13.93 1.77 8.25
N SER A 247 -14.49 1.93 7.05
CA SER A 247 -13.78 1.73 5.79
C SER A 247 -14.04 2.87 4.82
N ALA A 248 -13.07 3.14 3.94
CA ALA A 248 -13.38 3.77 2.67
C ALA A 248 -14.06 2.74 1.76
N THR A 249 -14.54 3.19 0.60
CA THR A 249 -15.25 2.35 -0.36
C THR A 249 -14.28 1.32 -0.97
N ILE A 250 -14.58 0.04 -0.78
CA ILE A 250 -13.98 -1.13 -1.44
C ILE A 250 -15.13 -2.04 -1.91
N ALA A 251 -14.83 -3.04 -2.73
CA ALA A 251 -15.87 -3.89 -3.31
C ALA A 251 -16.50 -4.86 -2.29
N ASN A 252 -15.70 -5.36 -1.35
CA ASN A 252 -16.11 -6.42 -0.40
C ASN A 252 -15.93 -6.06 1.08
N PRO A 253 -16.42 -4.92 1.57
CA PRO A 253 -16.13 -4.46 2.93
C PRO A 253 -16.73 -5.38 4.01
N GLY A 254 -17.91 -5.94 3.77
CA GLY A 254 -18.54 -6.90 4.68
C GLY A 254 -17.79 -8.22 4.76
N GLU A 255 -17.37 -8.76 3.62
CA GLU A 255 -16.59 -10.00 3.56
C GLU A 255 -15.23 -9.82 4.25
N LEU A 256 -14.51 -8.73 3.96
CA LEU A 256 -13.25 -8.42 4.62
C LEU A 256 -13.41 -8.31 6.14
N ALA A 257 -14.43 -7.56 6.60
CA ALA A 257 -14.71 -7.41 8.02
C ALA A 257 -15.05 -8.75 8.67
N ALA A 258 -15.96 -9.54 8.05
CA ALA A 258 -16.34 -10.85 8.55
C ALA A 258 -15.13 -11.81 8.65
N ARG A 259 -14.24 -11.79 7.65
CA ARG A 259 -13.03 -12.62 7.64
C ARG A 259 -11.97 -12.16 8.65
N LEU A 260 -11.80 -10.83 8.85
CA LEU A 260 -10.90 -10.27 9.86
C LEU A 260 -11.37 -10.56 11.29
N LEU A 261 -12.67 -10.48 11.52
CA LEU A 261 -13.28 -10.62 12.84
C LEU A 261 -13.72 -12.06 13.15
N GLU A 262 -13.80 -12.91 12.11
CA GLU A 262 -14.41 -14.26 12.19
C GLU A 262 -15.81 -14.24 12.82
N ARG A 263 -16.61 -13.24 12.39
CA ARG A 263 -17.98 -12.97 12.86
C ARG A 263 -18.81 -12.33 11.77
N ASP A 264 -20.11 -12.48 11.87
CA ASP A 264 -21.05 -11.73 11.05
C ASP A 264 -21.01 -10.25 11.42
N VAL A 265 -21.12 -9.38 10.43
CA VAL A 265 -21.12 -7.93 10.60
C VAL A 265 -22.26 -7.28 9.82
N ASP A 266 -22.86 -6.24 10.41
CA ASP A 266 -23.84 -5.40 9.71
C ASP A 266 -23.10 -4.37 8.84
N VAL A 267 -23.40 -4.36 7.54
CA VAL A 267 -22.79 -3.41 6.58
C VAL A 267 -23.66 -2.16 6.46
N LEU A 268 -23.08 -0.99 6.70
CA LEU A 268 -23.72 0.30 6.59
C LEU A 268 -23.02 1.13 5.50
N ASP A 269 -23.55 1.13 4.29
CA ASP A 269 -22.97 1.75 3.09
C ASP A 269 -23.67 3.04 2.64
N GLY A 270 -24.78 3.38 3.27
CA GLY A 270 -25.49 4.63 3.02
C GLY A 270 -24.61 5.84 3.40
N ASN A 271 -24.51 6.86 2.52
CA ASN A 271 -23.73 8.05 2.80
C ASN A 271 -24.60 9.32 2.78
N GLY A 272 -24.94 9.83 3.97
CA GLY A 272 -25.69 11.07 4.17
C GLY A 272 -24.82 12.34 4.25
N ALA A 273 -23.50 12.26 4.18
CA ALA A 273 -22.64 13.43 4.24
C ALA A 273 -22.74 14.27 2.96
N PRO A 274 -22.62 15.62 3.06
CA PRO A 274 -22.56 16.49 1.90
C PRO A 274 -21.24 16.27 1.13
N ALA A 275 -21.25 16.53 -0.14
CA ALA A 275 -20.05 16.57 -0.96
C ALA A 275 -20.02 17.88 -1.77
N GLY A 276 -18.87 18.52 -1.84
CA GLY A 276 -18.62 19.61 -2.77
C GLY A 276 -18.55 19.11 -4.21
N GLU A 277 -18.70 20.02 -5.18
CA GLU A 277 -18.49 19.65 -6.57
C GLU A 277 -17.04 19.25 -6.83
N LYS A 278 -16.84 18.26 -7.69
CA LYS A 278 -15.53 17.74 -8.04
C LYS A 278 -15.39 17.52 -9.55
N THR A 279 -14.29 18.01 -10.11
CA THR A 279 -13.89 17.68 -11.47
C THR A 279 -12.75 16.67 -11.42
N PHE A 280 -12.91 15.55 -12.11
CA PHE A 280 -11.86 14.54 -12.25
C PHE A 280 -11.36 14.50 -13.69
N VAL A 281 -10.05 14.57 -13.87
CA VAL A 281 -9.39 14.69 -15.17
C VAL A 281 -8.40 13.56 -15.37
N PHE A 282 -8.48 12.89 -16.51
CA PHE A 282 -7.42 12.02 -17.03
C PHE A 282 -6.57 12.80 -18.03
N TYR A 283 -5.31 13.00 -17.67
CA TYR A 283 -4.31 13.69 -18.49
C TYR A 283 -3.31 12.67 -19.03
N ASN A 284 -3.31 12.47 -20.36
CA ASN A 284 -2.38 11.58 -21.03
C ASN A 284 -1.28 12.39 -21.71
N PRO A 285 -0.01 12.28 -21.25
CA PRO A 285 1.09 13.04 -21.84
C PRO A 285 1.16 12.87 -23.36
N PRO A 286 1.41 13.95 -24.15
CA PRO A 286 1.41 13.87 -25.59
C PRO A 286 2.52 12.97 -26.13
N VAL A 287 2.23 12.27 -27.23
CA VAL A 287 3.20 11.41 -27.94
C VAL A 287 4.21 12.30 -28.67
N VAL A 288 5.50 12.13 -28.37
CA VAL A 288 6.60 12.87 -29.01
C VAL A 288 7.27 12.07 -30.12
N ASN A 289 7.18 10.75 -30.08
CA ASN A 289 7.63 9.88 -31.16
C ASN A 289 6.53 8.84 -31.44
N ARG A 290 5.80 9.03 -32.56
CA ARG A 290 4.67 8.16 -32.92
C ARG A 290 5.13 6.75 -33.34
N ALA A 291 6.28 6.63 -34.02
CA ALA A 291 6.77 5.34 -34.49
C ALA A 291 7.12 4.39 -33.31
N LEU A 292 7.67 4.96 -32.23
CA LEU A 292 8.05 4.21 -31.02
C LEU A 292 7.01 4.30 -29.90
N GLY A 293 5.90 5.03 -30.11
CA GLY A 293 4.90 5.26 -29.08
C GLY A 293 5.41 6.02 -27.85
N ILE A 294 6.53 6.75 -27.97
CA ILE A 294 7.15 7.46 -26.85
C ILE A 294 6.37 8.74 -26.53
N ARG A 295 5.97 8.87 -25.25
CA ARG A 295 5.31 10.05 -24.71
C ARG A 295 6.28 10.94 -23.96
N ARG A 296 5.89 12.21 -23.74
CA ARG A 296 6.60 13.07 -22.80
C ARG A 296 6.65 12.43 -21.41
N SER A 297 7.73 12.71 -20.67
CA SER A 297 7.87 12.27 -19.29
C SER A 297 6.68 12.69 -18.44
N TYR A 298 5.97 11.72 -17.89
CA TYR A 298 4.81 11.98 -17.02
C TYR A 298 5.21 12.73 -15.73
N ILE A 299 6.44 12.56 -15.24
CA ILE A 299 6.98 13.33 -14.10
C ILE A 299 7.07 14.82 -14.46
N ASN A 300 7.65 15.15 -15.64
CA ASN A 300 7.74 16.53 -16.11
C ASN A 300 6.34 17.12 -16.36
N GLU A 301 5.43 16.35 -16.95
CA GLU A 301 4.05 16.78 -17.17
C GLU A 301 3.28 16.96 -15.85
N THR A 302 3.48 16.08 -14.87
CA THR A 302 2.90 16.23 -13.52
C THR A 302 3.38 17.51 -12.86
N SER A 303 4.69 17.81 -12.91
CA SER A 303 5.24 19.06 -12.41
C SER A 303 4.61 20.26 -13.12
N ARG A 304 4.48 20.22 -14.46
CA ARG A 304 3.86 21.29 -15.25
C ARG A 304 2.39 21.50 -14.89
N VAL A 305 1.62 20.42 -14.76
CA VAL A 305 0.20 20.49 -14.36
C VAL A 305 0.05 21.09 -12.96
N ALA A 306 0.85 20.62 -12.00
CA ALA A 306 0.82 21.14 -10.63
C ALA A 306 1.18 22.64 -10.57
N GLN A 307 2.19 23.07 -11.35
CA GLN A 307 2.58 24.48 -11.44
C GLN A 307 1.45 25.39 -11.93
N GLU A 308 0.63 24.94 -12.88
CA GLU A 308 -0.50 25.74 -13.38
C GLU A 308 -1.55 26.03 -12.29
N PHE A 309 -1.75 25.11 -11.35
CA PHE A 309 -2.60 25.31 -10.18
C PHE A 309 -1.92 26.22 -9.14
N LEU A 310 -0.66 25.95 -8.81
CA LEU A 310 0.12 26.75 -7.84
C LEU A 310 0.25 28.21 -8.25
N LYS A 311 0.48 28.50 -9.53
CA LYS A 311 0.53 29.88 -10.09
C LYS A 311 -0.78 30.64 -9.92
N ARG A 312 -1.90 29.94 -9.80
CA ARG A 312 -3.23 30.54 -9.57
C ARG A 312 -3.61 30.52 -8.08
N ASP A 313 -2.63 30.35 -7.22
CA ASP A 313 -2.80 30.40 -5.78
C ASP A 313 -3.77 29.31 -5.26
N LEU A 314 -3.81 28.16 -5.93
CA LEU A 314 -4.56 26.98 -5.50
C LEU A 314 -3.64 26.05 -4.68
N GLN A 315 -4.07 25.68 -3.48
CA GLN A 315 -3.32 24.76 -2.64
C GLN A 315 -3.36 23.36 -3.24
N THR A 316 -2.20 22.83 -3.60
CA THR A 316 -2.06 21.65 -4.45
C THR A 316 -1.29 20.52 -3.77
N MET A 317 -1.86 19.33 -3.76
CA MET A 317 -1.16 18.12 -3.38
C MET A 317 -0.78 17.31 -4.62
N VAL A 318 0.46 16.85 -4.68
CA VAL A 318 0.96 15.98 -5.74
C VAL A 318 1.28 14.62 -5.14
N PHE A 319 0.65 13.57 -5.66
CA PHE A 319 0.98 12.19 -5.27
C PHE A 319 1.92 11.56 -6.28
N SER A 320 2.90 10.83 -5.78
CA SER A 320 3.78 9.97 -6.57
C SER A 320 3.78 8.54 -6.04
N ASN A 321 4.23 7.60 -6.87
CA ASN A 321 4.20 6.17 -6.54
C ASN A 321 5.50 5.66 -5.90
N SER A 322 6.56 6.49 -5.80
CA SER A 322 7.81 6.12 -5.15
C SER A 322 8.45 7.27 -4.37
N ARG A 323 9.29 6.93 -3.39
CA ARG A 323 10.05 7.90 -2.59
C ARG A 323 10.98 8.75 -3.48
N LEU A 324 11.66 8.12 -4.44
CA LEU A 324 12.55 8.81 -5.39
C LEU A 324 11.78 9.80 -6.25
N GLN A 325 10.66 9.40 -6.84
CA GLN A 325 9.82 10.28 -7.66
C GLN A 325 9.26 11.46 -6.85
N THR A 326 8.93 11.25 -5.56
CA THR A 326 8.51 12.33 -4.66
C THR A 326 9.59 13.42 -4.59
N GLU A 327 10.84 13.03 -4.38
CA GLU A 327 11.96 13.97 -4.26
C GLU A 327 12.29 14.66 -5.60
N ILE A 328 12.22 13.92 -6.72
CA ILE A 328 12.42 14.49 -8.05
C ILE A 328 11.34 15.53 -8.35
N LEU A 329 10.07 15.21 -8.12
CA LEU A 329 8.96 16.14 -8.30
C LEU A 329 9.07 17.35 -7.37
N LEU A 330 9.46 17.14 -6.11
CA LEU A 330 9.72 18.21 -5.16
C LEU A 330 10.80 19.15 -5.69
N THR A 331 11.93 18.61 -6.13
CA THR A 331 13.03 19.38 -6.73
C THR A 331 12.54 20.21 -7.92
N TYR A 332 11.77 19.61 -8.84
CA TYR A 332 11.25 20.32 -10.01
C TYR A 332 10.28 21.43 -9.63
N LEU A 333 9.41 21.21 -8.65
CA LEU A 333 8.44 22.20 -8.21
C LEU A 333 9.10 23.34 -7.44
N GLN A 334 10.09 23.07 -6.59
CA GLN A 334 10.85 24.10 -5.85
C GLN A 334 11.67 24.96 -6.81
N GLN A 335 12.36 24.36 -7.78
CA GLN A 335 13.11 25.12 -8.79
C GLN A 335 12.22 26.00 -9.66
N ALA A 336 11.00 25.53 -9.96
CA ALA A 336 10.03 26.32 -10.73
C ALA A 336 9.34 27.44 -9.91
N ASN A 337 9.42 27.37 -8.56
CA ASN A 337 8.80 28.32 -7.63
C ASN A 337 9.82 28.78 -6.57
N PRO A 338 10.92 29.44 -6.99
CA PRO A 338 11.98 29.83 -6.08
C PRO A 338 11.49 30.81 -5.02
N GLN A 339 11.86 30.58 -3.77
CA GLN A 339 11.56 31.51 -2.67
C GLN A 339 12.69 32.53 -2.52
N ALA A 340 12.37 33.70 -1.96
CA ALA A 340 13.40 34.70 -1.65
C ALA A 340 14.35 34.14 -0.55
N PRO A 341 15.63 34.51 -0.58
CA PRO A 341 16.60 34.06 0.43
C PRO A 341 16.11 34.33 1.87
N GLY A 342 16.09 33.28 2.71
CA GLY A 342 15.62 33.37 4.08
C GLY A 342 14.11 33.22 4.29
N GLN A 343 13.34 33.03 3.24
CA GLN A 343 11.93 32.67 3.34
C GLN A 343 11.77 31.15 3.41
N PRO A 344 10.85 30.62 4.24
CA PRO A 344 10.58 29.18 4.28
C PRO A 344 9.97 28.71 2.96
N ASP A 345 10.31 27.49 2.57
CA ASP A 345 9.74 26.85 1.39
C ASP A 345 8.24 26.67 1.52
N THR A 346 7.52 27.17 0.53
CA THR A 346 6.05 27.02 0.42
C THR A 346 5.66 25.69 -0.24
N ILE A 347 6.63 24.95 -0.77
CA ILE A 347 6.46 23.62 -1.37
C ILE A 347 7.35 22.64 -0.62
N ARG A 348 6.74 21.61 -0.03
CA ARG A 348 7.43 20.63 0.81
C ARG A 348 7.17 19.21 0.33
N GLY A 349 8.11 18.32 0.63
CA GLY A 349 7.93 16.87 0.48
C GLY A 349 7.24 16.28 1.71
N TYR A 350 6.56 15.13 1.56
CA TYR A 350 6.02 14.36 2.69
C TYR A 350 6.06 12.86 2.35
N ARG A 351 6.89 12.10 3.04
CA ARG A 351 7.02 10.65 2.84
C ARG A 351 7.50 9.92 4.08
N GLY A 352 7.43 8.61 4.06
CA GLY A 352 8.12 7.77 5.03
C GLY A 352 9.63 8.02 4.99
N GLY A 353 10.26 8.02 6.16
CA GLY A 353 11.67 8.34 6.32
C GLY A 353 11.96 9.78 6.76
N TYR A 354 10.99 10.70 6.67
CA TYR A 354 11.11 12.01 7.30
C TYR A 354 10.89 11.92 8.80
N LEU A 355 11.60 12.74 9.56
CA LEU A 355 11.49 12.76 11.03
C LEU A 355 10.06 13.13 11.47
N PRO A 356 9.57 12.57 12.59
CA PRO A 356 8.21 12.83 13.08
C PRO A 356 7.91 14.32 13.32
N ASN A 357 8.88 15.09 13.81
CA ASN A 357 8.70 16.53 14.05
C ASN A 357 8.54 17.31 12.73
N GLU A 358 9.33 16.98 11.72
CA GLU A 358 9.25 17.56 10.39
C GLU A 358 7.88 17.29 9.75
N ARG A 359 7.41 16.06 9.82
CA ARG A 359 6.09 15.70 9.30
C ARG A 359 4.97 16.50 9.96
N ARG A 360 4.99 16.66 11.30
CA ARG A 360 4.01 17.47 12.04
C ARG A 360 4.07 18.95 11.66
N GLU A 361 5.25 19.48 11.36
CA GLU A 361 5.40 20.86 10.88
C GLU A 361 4.76 21.05 9.51
N ILE A 362 4.96 20.10 8.58
CA ILE A 362 4.35 20.11 7.26
C ILE A 362 2.83 20.03 7.36
N GLU A 363 2.29 19.13 8.17
CA GLU A 363 0.86 18.97 8.41
C GLU A 363 0.22 20.27 8.94
N ARG A 364 0.86 20.92 9.92
CA ARG A 364 0.40 22.23 10.42
C ARG A 364 0.49 23.30 9.33
N GLY A 365 1.60 23.35 8.60
CA GLY A 365 1.78 24.33 7.52
C GLY A 365 0.76 24.21 6.40
N LEU A 366 0.30 22.97 6.10
CA LEU A 366 -0.80 22.73 5.16
C LEU A 366 -2.14 23.25 5.71
N ARG A 367 -2.47 22.92 6.97
CA ARG A 367 -3.70 23.40 7.62
C ARG A 367 -3.78 24.91 7.71
N ASP A 368 -2.66 25.54 8.02
CA ASP A 368 -2.55 27.00 8.18
C ASP A 368 -2.45 27.73 6.82
N GLY A 369 -2.33 27.00 5.69
CA GLY A 369 -2.17 27.55 4.35
C GLY A 369 -0.79 28.17 4.08
N ARG A 370 0.19 28.02 4.99
CA ARG A 370 1.58 28.47 4.79
C ARG A 370 2.29 27.63 3.73
N ILE A 371 2.00 26.33 3.67
CA ILE A 371 2.47 25.43 2.62
C ILE A 371 1.41 25.41 1.52
N ARG A 372 1.81 25.83 0.32
CA ARG A 372 0.97 25.93 -0.86
C ARG A 372 0.97 24.67 -1.71
N GLY A 373 2.09 23.95 -1.70
CA GLY A 373 2.27 22.71 -2.42
C GLY A 373 2.89 21.63 -1.55
N VAL A 374 2.41 20.40 -1.68
CA VAL A 374 3.04 19.24 -1.04
C VAL A 374 3.16 18.11 -2.04
N VAL A 375 4.34 17.49 -2.09
CA VAL A 375 4.58 16.27 -2.88
C VAL A 375 4.66 15.11 -1.92
N SER A 376 3.80 14.11 -2.10
CA SER A 376 3.70 12.99 -1.15
C SER A 376 3.68 11.63 -1.85
N THR A 377 4.13 10.61 -1.15
CA THR A 377 3.80 9.21 -1.44
C THR A 377 2.37 8.91 -0.93
N SER A 378 1.97 7.64 -0.85
CA SER A 378 0.73 7.22 -0.17
C SER A 378 0.64 7.64 1.31
N ALA A 379 1.69 8.23 1.90
CA ALA A 379 1.71 8.62 3.31
C ALA A 379 0.62 9.66 3.70
N LEU A 380 0.18 10.50 2.75
CA LEU A 380 -0.97 11.41 2.93
C LEU A 380 -2.25 10.91 2.26
N GLU A 381 -2.30 9.67 1.83
CA GLU A 381 -3.50 9.04 1.24
C GLU A 381 -4.56 8.77 2.30
N LEU A 382 -4.15 8.35 3.51
CA LEU A 382 -5.03 8.05 4.64
C LEU A 382 -5.48 9.33 5.38
N GLY A 383 -6.51 9.18 6.22
CA GLY A 383 -7.36 10.20 6.84
C GLY A 383 -6.72 11.33 7.68
N ILE A 384 -5.40 11.57 7.64
CA ILE A 384 -4.75 12.69 8.34
C ILE A 384 -5.39 14.02 7.93
N ASP A 385 -5.74 14.86 8.89
CA ASP A 385 -6.27 16.19 8.62
C ASP A 385 -5.15 17.16 8.20
N VAL A 386 -5.06 17.39 6.90
CA VAL A 386 -4.15 18.37 6.28
C VAL A 386 -4.88 19.66 5.84
N GLY A 387 -6.12 19.85 6.29
CA GLY A 387 -6.96 20.96 5.86
C GLY A 387 -7.66 20.72 4.52
N SER A 388 -8.23 21.75 3.95
CA SER A 388 -8.92 21.68 2.64
C SER A 388 -7.96 22.06 1.53
N LEU A 389 -7.63 21.08 0.67
CA LEU A 389 -6.85 21.32 -0.53
C LEU A 389 -7.79 21.64 -1.71
N ASP A 390 -7.35 22.53 -2.61
CA ASP A 390 -8.12 22.87 -3.81
C ASP A 390 -7.95 21.81 -4.88
N THR A 391 -6.72 21.31 -5.05
CA THR A 391 -6.40 20.37 -6.14
C THR A 391 -5.47 19.24 -5.70
N VAL A 392 -5.67 18.10 -6.37
CA VAL A 392 -4.80 16.92 -6.27
C VAL A 392 -4.31 16.55 -7.66
N VAL A 393 -3.01 16.32 -7.81
CA VAL A 393 -2.40 15.82 -9.03
C VAL A 393 -1.70 14.48 -8.72
N MET A 394 -2.00 13.46 -9.50
CA MET A 394 -1.42 12.11 -9.32
C MET A 394 -0.45 11.83 -10.45
N ALA A 395 0.81 11.53 -10.11
CA ALA A 395 1.85 11.12 -11.05
C ALA A 395 1.75 9.60 -11.28
N GLY A 396 1.05 9.22 -12.33
CA GLY A 396 0.70 7.85 -12.64
C GLY A 396 -0.56 7.37 -11.90
N TYR A 397 -1.09 6.26 -12.36
CA TYR A 397 -2.18 5.55 -11.71
C TYR A 397 -1.69 4.95 -10.38
N PRO A 398 -2.42 5.13 -9.27
CA PRO A 398 -1.99 4.65 -7.95
C PRO A 398 -1.92 3.12 -7.79
N GLY A 399 -2.40 2.36 -8.79
CA GLY A 399 -2.44 0.91 -8.79
C GLY A 399 -3.83 0.34 -8.47
N SER A 400 -4.75 1.15 -7.93
CA SER A 400 -6.13 0.74 -7.66
C SER A 400 -7.11 1.90 -7.81
N ILE A 401 -8.37 1.58 -8.13
CA ILE A 401 -9.49 2.54 -8.20
C ILE A 401 -9.73 3.14 -6.80
N ALA A 402 -9.70 2.30 -5.76
CA ALA A 402 -9.86 2.72 -4.38
C ALA A 402 -8.83 3.75 -3.96
N ALA A 403 -7.52 3.49 -4.17
CA ALA A 403 -6.44 4.43 -3.86
C ALA A 403 -6.57 5.73 -4.66
N THR A 404 -6.99 5.65 -5.94
CA THR A 404 -7.20 6.82 -6.78
C THR A 404 -8.31 7.73 -6.22
N TRP A 405 -9.43 7.16 -5.79
CA TRP A 405 -10.50 7.92 -5.15
C TRP A 405 -10.12 8.46 -3.77
N GLN A 406 -9.32 7.74 -2.99
CA GLN A 406 -8.80 8.21 -1.70
C GLN A 406 -7.89 9.44 -1.88
N ARG A 407 -6.96 9.38 -2.84
CA ARG A 407 -6.09 10.52 -3.20
C ARG A 407 -6.92 11.68 -3.73
N ALA A 408 -7.86 11.44 -4.65
CA ALA A 408 -8.78 12.45 -5.14
C ALA A 408 -9.66 13.06 -4.03
N GLY A 409 -9.98 12.27 -3.00
CA GLY A 409 -10.73 12.70 -1.81
C GLY A 409 -9.97 13.67 -0.90
N ARG A 410 -8.66 13.86 -1.09
CA ARG A 410 -7.87 14.87 -0.38
C ARG A 410 -8.19 16.29 -0.83
N ALA A 411 -8.70 16.47 -2.04
CA ALA A 411 -9.24 17.75 -2.50
C ALA A 411 -10.73 17.88 -2.16
N GLY A 412 -11.18 19.07 -1.71
CA GLY A 412 -12.59 19.39 -1.53
C GLY A 412 -13.23 18.98 -0.21
N ARG A 413 -12.47 18.84 0.88
CA ARG A 413 -13.00 18.47 2.21
C ARG A 413 -13.98 19.48 2.83
N ARG A 414 -13.95 20.77 2.43
CA ARG A 414 -14.90 21.78 2.84
C ARG A 414 -15.68 22.21 1.61
N SER A 415 -16.92 22.51 1.71
CA SER A 415 -17.94 22.86 0.73
C SER A 415 -17.52 23.74 -0.47
N GLY A 416 -16.43 23.42 -1.13
CA GLY A 416 -15.89 24.14 -2.29
C GLY A 416 -15.68 23.22 -3.49
N SER A 417 -15.49 23.82 -4.68
CA SER A 417 -15.09 23.08 -5.88
C SER A 417 -13.69 22.53 -5.73
N SER A 418 -13.47 21.33 -6.21
CA SER A 418 -12.16 20.67 -6.18
C SER A 418 -11.84 20.02 -7.53
N CYS A 419 -10.54 19.84 -7.79
CA CYS A 419 -10.06 19.16 -8.99
C CYS A 419 -9.09 18.04 -8.62
N ALA A 420 -9.27 16.89 -9.27
CA ALA A 420 -8.32 15.80 -9.24
C ALA A 420 -7.82 15.52 -10.66
N VAL A 421 -6.52 15.48 -10.86
CA VAL A 421 -5.90 15.19 -12.16
C VAL A 421 -5.01 13.97 -12.02
N MET A 422 -5.26 12.94 -12.82
CA MET A 422 -4.37 11.78 -12.96
C MET A 422 -3.55 11.95 -14.25
N VAL A 423 -2.25 12.12 -14.11
CA VAL A 423 -1.29 12.20 -15.22
C VAL A 423 -0.76 10.82 -15.51
N ALA A 424 -1.20 10.21 -16.60
CA ALA A 424 -0.85 8.83 -16.93
C ALA A 424 0.63 8.67 -17.27
N SER A 425 1.23 7.61 -16.78
CA SER A 425 2.54 7.14 -17.26
C SER A 425 2.40 6.38 -18.58
N SER A 426 3.52 5.94 -19.14
CA SER A 426 3.50 5.05 -20.31
C SER A 426 3.25 3.58 -19.96
N SER A 427 2.99 3.23 -18.69
CA SER A 427 2.72 1.83 -18.32
C SER A 427 1.44 1.31 -18.97
N PRO A 428 1.33 -0.01 -19.26
CA PRO A 428 0.13 -0.59 -19.85
C PRO A 428 -1.13 -0.30 -19.05
N LEU A 429 -1.05 -0.36 -17.72
CA LEU A 429 -2.17 -0.15 -16.81
C LEU A 429 -2.68 1.30 -16.86
N ASP A 430 -1.77 2.28 -16.78
CA ASP A 430 -2.11 3.70 -16.89
C ASP A 430 -2.78 4.00 -18.25
N GLN A 431 -2.19 3.46 -19.33
CA GLN A 431 -2.70 3.68 -20.69
C GLN A 431 -4.05 2.98 -20.91
N PHE A 432 -4.28 1.82 -20.26
CA PHE A 432 -5.60 1.18 -20.26
C PHE A 432 -6.64 2.09 -19.57
N MET A 433 -6.35 2.61 -18.39
CA MET A 433 -7.27 3.48 -17.62
C MET A 433 -7.67 4.73 -18.40
N VAL A 434 -6.70 5.43 -18.99
CA VAL A 434 -6.99 6.68 -19.72
C VAL A 434 -7.68 6.45 -21.07
N ARG A 435 -7.53 5.27 -21.70
CA ARG A 435 -8.24 4.88 -22.92
C ARG A 435 -9.63 4.32 -22.65
N ASN A 436 -9.86 3.78 -21.46
CA ASN A 436 -11.11 3.17 -21.03
C ASN A 436 -11.66 3.85 -19.77
N PRO A 437 -11.97 5.15 -19.81
CA PRO A 437 -12.40 5.89 -18.62
C PRO A 437 -13.66 5.32 -18.00
N ASP A 438 -14.56 4.75 -18.79
CA ASP A 438 -15.79 4.14 -18.28
C ASP A 438 -15.50 2.88 -17.42
N TYR A 439 -14.39 2.20 -17.66
CA TYR A 439 -13.92 1.14 -16.77
C TYR A 439 -13.63 1.69 -15.37
N PHE A 440 -12.89 2.80 -15.28
CA PHE A 440 -12.55 3.42 -13.99
C PHE A 440 -13.78 4.01 -13.27
N PHE A 441 -14.64 4.73 -14.00
CA PHE A 441 -15.78 5.44 -13.40
C PHE A 441 -17.02 4.55 -13.21
N GLY A 442 -17.12 3.42 -13.90
CA GLY A 442 -18.30 2.55 -13.90
C GLY A 442 -18.13 1.27 -13.07
N ASN A 443 -16.90 0.87 -12.74
CA ASN A 443 -16.67 -0.34 -11.95
C ASN A 443 -16.59 -0.03 -10.45
N THR A 444 -16.87 -1.07 -9.66
CA THR A 444 -16.61 -1.06 -8.22
C THR A 444 -15.10 -1.02 -7.96
N PRO A 445 -14.66 -0.43 -6.84
CA PRO A 445 -13.28 -0.55 -6.38
C PRO A 445 -12.87 -2.02 -6.21
N GLU A 446 -11.57 -2.22 -6.00
CA GLU A 446 -10.97 -3.54 -5.85
C GLU A 446 -11.44 -4.26 -4.58
N HIS A 447 -11.35 -5.59 -4.62
CA HIS A 447 -11.54 -6.45 -3.47
C HIS A 447 -10.29 -6.42 -2.56
N ALA A 448 -10.52 -6.44 -1.26
CA ALA A 448 -9.45 -6.61 -0.29
C ALA A 448 -9.43 -8.08 0.17
N TYR A 449 -8.32 -8.77 -0.08
CA TYR A 449 -8.14 -10.17 0.30
C TYR A 449 -7.16 -10.30 1.46
N ILE A 450 -7.39 -11.30 2.31
CA ILE A 450 -6.50 -11.74 3.38
C ILE A 450 -6.45 -13.26 3.42
N GLN A 451 -5.32 -13.80 3.87
CA GLN A 451 -5.12 -15.23 4.10
C GLN A 451 -4.52 -15.48 5.49
N PRO A 452 -5.34 -15.39 6.54
CA PRO A 452 -4.85 -15.47 7.92
C PRO A 452 -4.34 -16.85 8.31
N ASP A 453 -4.75 -17.91 7.59
CA ASP A 453 -4.38 -19.28 7.84
C ASP A 453 -3.14 -19.74 7.03
N ASN A 454 -2.45 -18.81 6.35
CA ASN A 454 -1.12 -19.04 5.82
C ASN A 454 -0.20 -19.53 6.95
N LEU A 455 0.42 -20.71 6.77
CA LEU A 455 1.15 -21.40 7.84
C LEU A 455 2.31 -20.58 8.41
N GLU A 456 3.05 -19.84 7.59
CA GLU A 456 4.16 -18.99 8.07
C GLU A 456 3.67 -17.89 9.02
N ILE A 457 2.54 -17.27 8.68
CA ILE A 457 1.91 -16.24 9.52
C ILE A 457 1.32 -16.90 10.77
N LEU A 458 0.52 -17.94 10.59
CA LEU A 458 -0.27 -18.58 11.64
C LEU A 458 0.61 -19.22 12.71
N VAL A 459 1.64 -20.02 12.34
CA VAL A 459 2.57 -20.67 13.27
C VAL A 459 3.22 -19.65 14.22
N ASN A 460 3.64 -18.51 13.69
CA ASN A 460 4.24 -17.44 14.47
C ASN A 460 3.24 -16.83 15.47
N HIS A 461 1.98 -16.67 15.07
CA HIS A 461 0.95 -16.18 15.99
C HIS A 461 0.48 -17.24 17.01
N VAL A 462 0.53 -18.51 16.69
CA VAL A 462 0.31 -19.61 17.67
C VAL A 462 1.40 -19.58 18.74
N LYS A 463 2.68 -19.38 18.37
CA LYS A 463 3.75 -19.15 19.33
C LYS A 463 3.46 -18.00 20.28
N CYS A 464 3.00 -16.85 19.72
CA CYS A 464 2.59 -15.71 20.54
C CYS A 464 1.40 -16.02 21.45
N ALA A 465 0.40 -16.72 20.94
CA ALA A 465 -0.78 -17.14 21.72
C ALA A 465 -0.41 -18.02 22.90
N ALA A 466 0.52 -18.97 22.69
CA ALA A 466 1.04 -19.86 23.74
C ALA A 466 1.86 -19.11 24.80
N PHE A 467 2.59 -18.05 24.39
CA PHE A 467 3.31 -17.16 25.32
C PHE A 467 2.35 -16.37 26.20
N GLU A 468 1.26 -15.87 25.63
CA GLU A 468 0.29 -15.02 26.33
C GLU A 468 -0.58 -15.82 27.33
N LEU A 469 -1.08 -16.95 26.91
CA LEU A 469 -1.89 -17.87 27.72
C LEU A 469 -1.60 -19.32 27.30
N PRO A 470 -1.61 -20.29 28.22
CA PRO A 470 -1.51 -21.71 27.86
C PRO A 470 -2.61 -22.11 26.88
N ILE A 471 -2.30 -22.96 25.92
CA ILE A 471 -3.28 -23.48 24.94
C ILE A 471 -3.95 -24.73 25.52
N PRO A 472 -5.27 -24.70 25.81
CA PRO A 472 -6.00 -25.85 26.32
C PRO A 472 -6.36 -26.83 25.20
N PRO A 473 -6.69 -28.09 25.55
CA PRO A 473 -7.17 -29.06 24.58
C PRO A 473 -8.52 -28.61 23.98
N GLY A 474 -8.65 -28.83 22.67
CA GLY A 474 -9.87 -28.48 21.92
C GLY A 474 -10.03 -27.00 21.58
N GLU A 475 -9.05 -26.15 21.90
CA GLU A 475 -9.03 -24.77 21.42
C GLU A 475 -8.85 -24.75 19.89
N GLN A 476 -9.53 -23.82 19.24
CA GLN A 476 -9.36 -23.54 17.80
C GLN A 476 -8.63 -22.22 17.59
N PHE A 477 -7.69 -22.21 16.64
CA PHE A 477 -6.94 -21.02 16.25
C PHE A 477 -6.78 -21.03 14.73
N GLY A 478 -7.73 -20.40 14.03
CA GLY A 478 -7.84 -20.48 12.59
C GLY A 478 -8.34 -21.84 12.09
N ASP A 479 -8.13 -22.10 10.82
CA ASP A 479 -8.58 -23.34 10.12
C ASP A 479 -7.45 -24.36 10.04
N VAL A 480 -6.81 -24.67 11.17
CA VAL A 480 -5.71 -25.66 11.27
C VAL A 480 -5.98 -26.66 12.37
N ASP A 481 -5.36 -27.84 12.24
CA ASP A 481 -5.26 -28.81 13.34
C ASP A 481 -4.30 -28.28 14.40
N LEU A 482 -4.83 -27.45 15.31
CA LEU A 482 -4.02 -26.83 16.37
C LEU A 482 -3.31 -27.86 17.28
N PRO A 483 -3.92 -28.98 17.69
CA PRO A 483 -3.24 -30.07 18.41
C PRO A 483 -1.99 -30.60 17.69
N ASP A 484 -2.08 -30.93 16.39
CA ASP A 484 -0.92 -31.41 15.59
C ASP A 484 0.16 -30.32 15.51
N LEU A 485 -0.22 -29.09 15.24
CA LEU A 485 0.72 -27.96 15.20
C LEU A 485 1.42 -27.75 16.55
N CYS A 486 0.69 -27.80 17.67
CA CYS A 486 1.28 -27.68 19.00
C CYS A 486 2.22 -28.85 19.34
N ALA A 487 1.89 -30.06 18.89
CA ALA A 487 2.77 -31.21 19.06
C ALA A 487 4.10 -31.05 18.32
N ARG A 488 4.06 -30.58 17.05
CA ARG A 488 5.27 -30.25 16.26
C ARG A 488 6.09 -29.13 16.90
N LEU A 489 5.44 -28.09 17.40
CA LEU A 489 6.12 -27.01 18.14
C LEU A 489 6.74 -27.49 19.46
N ALA A 490 6.14 -28.51 20.11
CA ALA A 490 6.73 -29.11 21.29
C ALA A 490 7.95 -29.98 20.92
N GLU A 491 7.91 -30.76 19.85
CA GLU A 491 9.07 -31.50 19.32
C GLU A 491 10.22 -30.55 18.94
N ALA A 492 9.90 -29.36 18.40
CA ALA A 492 10.87 -28.33 18.07
C ALA A 492 11.36 -27.51 19.29
N GLY A 493 10.89 -27.80 20.51
CA GLY A 493 11.34 -27.19 21.77
C GLY A 493 10.75 -25.80 22.06
N TYR A 494 9.74 -25.36 21.33
CA TYR A 494 9.05 -24.09 21.60
C TYR A 494 7.96 -24.22 22.66
N LEU A 495 7.27 -25.35 22.68
CA LEU A 495 6.19 -25.63 23.64
C LEU A 495 6.51 -26.83 24.51
N HIS A 496 5.84 -26.94 25.66
CA HIS A 496 5.85 -28.06 26.56
C HIS A 496 4.43 -28.41 26.98
N LEU A 497 4.08 -29.69 26.87
CA LEU A 497 2.79 -30.20 27.33
C LEU A 497 2.88 -30.49 28.83
N ALA A 498 2.19 -29.73 29.65
CA ALA A 498 2.05 -29.94 31.08
C ALA A 498 0.58 -30.19 31.44
N GLY A 499 0.29 -31.39 31.87
CA GLY A 499 -1.08 -31.88 31.99
C GLY A 499 -1.74 -31.96 30.61
N GLU A 500 -2.82 -31.21 30.41
CA GLU A 500 -3.52 -31.15 29.12
C GLU A 500 -3.25 -29.82 28.33
N HIS A 501 -2.39 -28.92 28.83
CA HIS A 501 -2.17 -27.61 28.26
C HIS A 501 -0.76 -27.49 27.68
N TYR A 502 -0.63 -26.85 26.53
CA TYR A 502 0.66 -26.46 25.96
C TYR A 502 1.11 -25.11 26.51
N HIS A 503 2.32 -25.06 27.05
CA HIS A 503 2.96 -23.91 27.64
C HIS A 503 4.17 -23.49 26.81
N TRP A 504 4.39 -22.17 26.70
CA TRP A 504 5.60 -21.60 26.10
C TRP A 504 6.82 -21.87 26.98
N THR A 505 7.93 -22.34 26.40
CA THR A 505 9.16 -22.69 27.15
C THR A 505 10.42 -22.06 26.58
N HIS A 506 10.37 -21.45 25.41
CA HIS A 506 11.54 -20.86 24.78
C HIS A 506 11.90 -19.51 25.44
N GLU A 507 13.22 -19.17 25.55
CA GLU A 507 13.69 -17.93 26.17
C GLU A 507 13.37 -16.67 25.36
N ALA A 508 13.32 -16.80 24.02
CA ALA A 508 13.03 -15.67 23.13
C ALA A 508 11.57 -15.23 23.21
N TYR A 509 11.36 -13.94 23.10
CA TYR A 509 10.04 -13.33 23.04
C TYR A 509 9.47 -13.46 21.62
N PRO A 510 8.42 -14.23 21.37
CA PRO A 510 8.02 -14.55 20.00
C PRO A 510 7.52 -13.33 19.19
N ALA A 511 6.91 -12.34 19.84
CA ALA A 511 6.41 -11.16 19.13
C ALA A 511 7.50 -10.23 18.62
N ASP A 512 8.71 -10.26 19.19
CA ASP A 512 9.83 -9.41 18.73
C ASP A 512 10.38 -9.86 17.35
N THR A 513 10.14 -11.11 16.97
CA THR A 513 10.60 -11.66 15.70
C THR A 513 9.61 -11.48 14.55
N ILE A 514 8.40 -10.95 14.82
CA ILE A 514 7.32 -10.83 13.86
C ILE A 514 7.08 -9.36 13.52
N SER A 515 7.32 -8.99 12.26
CA SER A 515 6.87 -7.72 11.73
C SER A 515 5.50 -7.90 11.05
N LEU A 516 4.51 -7.08 11.42
CA LEU A 516 3.18 -7.15 10.79
C LEU A 516 3.13 -6.57 9.37
N ARG A 517 4.14 -5.77 8.99
CA ARG A 517 4.15 -4.98 7.75
C ARG A 517 5.32 -5.26 6.84
N SER A 518 6.40 -5.82 7.36
CA SER A 518 7.63 -6.11 6.61
C SER A 518 8.36 -7.28 7.26
N ILE A 519 9.33 -7.82 6.54
CA ILE A 519 10.13 -8.96 6.95
C ILE A 519 11.15 -8.59 8.03
N SER A 520 11.55 -7.32 8.12
CA SER A 520 12.61 -6.84 9.00
C SER A 520 12.19 -5.57 9.74
N SER A 521 12.43 -5.54 11.04
CA SER A 521 12.32 -4.35 11.91
C SER A 521 13.57 -3.46 11.83
N ASP A 522 14.59 -3.86 11.06
CA ASP A 522 15.90 -3.23 11.00
C ASP A 522 15.90 -2.04 10.05
N ASN A 523 15.84 -0.82 10.58
CA ASN A 523 15.97 0.39 9.80
C ASN A 523 17.41 0.91 9.80
N PHE A 524 17.85 1.49 8.68
CA PHE A 524 19.08 2.27 8.61
C PHE A 524 18.83 3.73 9.02
N ILE A 525 19.68 4.25 9.87
CA ILE A 525 19.69 5.67 10.27
C ILE A 525 20.58 6.43 9.30
N ILE A 526 20.09 7.57 8.78
CA ILE A 526 20.82 8.40 7.83
C ILE A 526 21.42 9.58 8.58
N ILE A 527 22.75 9.69 8.54
CA ILE A 527 23.52 10.70 9.27
C ILE A 527 24.19 11.62 8.26
N ASP A 528 23.80 12.89 8.25
CA ASP A 528 24.47 13.94 7.50
C ASP A 528 25.77 14.33 8.23
N ILE A 529 26.90 14.22 7.52
CA ILE A 529 28.23 14.55 7.98
C ILE A 529 28.81 15.79 7.30
N THR A 530 27.99 16.57 6.62
CA THR A 530 28.43 17.82 5.95
C THR A 530 28.98 18.83 6.93
N GLY A 531 28.39 18.90 8.13
CA GLY A 531 28.81 19.72 9.26
C GLY A 531 29.02 18.90 10.52
N ALA A 532 28.42 19.31 11.64
CA ALA A 532 28.29 18.45 12.79
C ALA A 532 27.33 17.30 12.43
N PRO A 533 27.62 16.05 12.82
CA PRO A 533 26.78 14.91 12.51
C PRO A 533 25.34 15.11 13.00
N ASP A 534 24.37 14.97 12.09
CA ASP A 534 22.96 15.13 12.38
C ASP A 534 22.14 14.00 11.73
N VAL A 535 21.10 13.53 12.42
CA VAL A 535 20.21 12.49 11.92
C VAL A 535 19.13 13.12 11.07
N ILE A 536 19.16 12.89 9.76
CA ILE A 536 18.20 13.48 8.81
C ILE A 536 17.02 12.55 8.48
N GLY A 537 17.10 11.25 8.75
CA GLY A 537 16.01 10.32 8.45
C GLY A 537 16.34 8.87 8.73
N GLU A 538 15.39 8.00 8.39
CA GLU A 538 15.55 6.55 8.49
C GLU A 538 14.95 5.84 7.27
N VAL A 539 15.47 4.66 6.90
CA VAL A 539 15.03 3.84 5.76
C VAL A 539 15.07 2.37 6.14
N ASP A 540 14.03 1.62 5.78
CA ASP A 540 13.95 0.17 5.97
C ASP A 540 15.03 -0.60 5.20
N PHE A 541 15.42 -1.77 5.70
CA PHE A 541 16.55 -2.55 5.17
C PHE A 541 16.47 -2.81 3.66
N PRO A 542 15.36 -3.33 3.07
CA PRO A 542 15.28 -3.57 1.62
C PRO A 542 15.41 -2.28 0.79
N SER A 543 14.86 -1.18 1.29
CA SER A 543 14.94 0.13 0.64
C SER A 543 16.34 0.76 0.78
N ALA A 544 17.06 0.48 1.88
CA ALA A 544 18.41 0.98 2.08
C ALA A 544 19.38 0.48 0.99
N LEU A 545 19.26 -0.78 0.59
CA LEU A 545 20.08 -1.34 -0.50
C LEU A 545 19.86 -0.62 -1.83
N VAL A 546 18.68 -0.05 -2.04
CA VAL A 546 18.31 0.66 -3.27
C VAL A 546 18.70 2.14 -3.21
N PHE A 547 18.53 2.80 -2.07
CA PHE A 547 18.66 4.25 -1.96
C PHE A 547 19.93 4.72 -1.25
N LEU A 548 20.56 3.86 -0.44
CA LEU A 548 21.69 4.21 0.43
C LEU A 548 22.95 3.43 0.09
N HIS A 549 23.00 2.76 -1.06
CA HIS A 549 24.25 2.13 -1.50
C HIS A 549 25.37 3.17 -1.64
N GLU A 550 26.61 2.78 -1.44
CA GLU A 550 27.76 3.69 -1.63
C GLU A 550 27.72 4.32 -3.01
N LYS A 551 28.05 5.61 -3.08
CA LYS A 551 27.97 6.45 -4.28
C LYS A 551 26.56 6.77 -4.77
N ALA A 552 25.51 6.39 -4.05
CA ALA A 552 24.17 6.84 -4.36
C ALA A 552 24.04 8.36 -4.14
N ILE A 553 23.17 8.99 -4.92
CA ILE A 553 22.67 10.33 -4.64
C ILE A 553 21.33 10.18 -3.93
N TYR A 554 21.38 10.24 -2.61
CA TYR A 554 20.18 10.25 -1.77
C TYR A 554 19.56 11.64 -1.77
N ILE A 555 18.26 11.72 -2.02
CA ILE A 555 17.55 13.00 -2.02
C ILE A 555 16.63 13.04 -0.81
N HIS A 556 16.73 14.09 -0.02
CA HIS A 556 15.92 14.32 1.18
C HIS A 556 15.47 15.78 1.26
N ALA A 557 14.14 16.00 1.33
CA ALA A 557 13.53 17.33 1.37
C ALA A 557 14.00 18.26 0.22
N GLY A 558 14.28 17.70 -0.97
CA GLY A 558 14.80 18.42 -2.13
C GLY A 558 16.31 18.68 -2.10
N GLN A 559 17.02 18.33 -1.03
CA GLN A 559 18.46 18.41 -0.93
C GLN A 559 19.12 17.10 -1.37
N GLN A 560 20.27 17.19 -2.05
CA GLN A 560 21.00 16.03 -2.55
C GLN A 560 22.17 15.70 -1.62
N TYR A 561 22.36 14.43 -1.37
CA TYR A 561 23.40 13.88 -0.51
C TYR A 561 24.10 12.73 -1.20
N HIS A 562 25.42 12.76 -1.25
CA HIS A 562 26.24 11.63 -1.69
C HIS A 562 26.42 10.66 -0.52
N VAL A 563 26.13 9.38 -0.73
CA VAL A 563 26.37 8.33 0.27
C VAL A 563 27.85 7.97 0.26
N GLU A 564 28.55 8.37 1.31
CA GLU A 564 29.99 8.13 1.48
C GLU A 564 30.27 6.71 1.98
N HIS A 565 29.44 6.24 2.94
CA HIS A 565 29.62 4.92 3.54
C HIS A 565 28.29 4.36 4.06
N LEU A 566 28.08 3.06 3.82
CA LEU A 566 26.94 2.30 4.33
C LEU A 566 27.43 1.21 5.30
N ASP A 567 27.22 1.45 6.59
CA ASP A 567 27.57 0.51 7.65
C ASP A 567 26.43 -0.47 7.88
N PHE A 568 26.61 -1.70 7.40
CA PHE A 568 25.60 -2.77 7.54
C PHE A 568 25.48 -3.29 8.97
N GLN A 569 26.53 -3.25 9.78
CA GLN A 569 26.51 -3.80 11.14
C GLN A 569 25.79 -2.85 12.09
N GLU A 570 26.14 -1.57 12.02
CA GLU A 570 25.55 -0.52 12.86
C GLU A 570 24.22 0.02 12.31
N ARG A 571 23.79 -0.41 11.10
CA ARG A 571 22.60 0.10 10.42
C ARG A 571 22.62 1.63 10.25
N LYS A 572 23.74 2.16 9.78
CA LYS A 572 23.98 3.59 9.58
C LYS A 572 24.45 3.88 8.15
N ALA A 573 23.91 4.94 7.58
CA ALA A 573 24.39 5.49 6.31
C ALA A 573 24.93 6.91 6.55
N TYR A 574 26.17 7.14 6.19
CA TYR A 574 26.83 8.43 6.30
C TYR A 574 26.76 9.15 4.96
N VAL A 575 26.13 10.33 4.98
CA VAL A 575 25.85 11.09 3.76
C VAL A 575 26.43 12.50 3.85
N LYS A 576 26.80 13.06 2.71
CA LYS A 576 27.35 14.42 2.61
C LYS A 576 26.58 15.21 1.56
N GLN A 577 26.17 16.42 1.89
CA GLN A 577 25.45 17.30 0.98
C GLN A 577 26.27 17.62 -0.26
N VAL A 578 25.66 17.52 -1.42
CA VAL A 578 26.25 17.81 -2.73
C VAL A 578 25.27 18.56 -3.63
N ALA A 579 25.78 19.18 -4.68
CA ALA A 579 24.97 19.79 -5.73
C ALA A 579 25.39 19.16 -7.06
N VAL A 580 24.59 18.27 -7.59
CA VAL A 580 24.79 17.57 -8.85
C VAL A 580 23.57 17.68 -9.75
N ASP A 581 23.72 17.48 -11.05
CA ASP A 581 22.62 17.55 -12.03
C ASP A 581 22.01 16.18 -12.38
N TYR A 582 22.29 15.17 -11.56
CA TYR A 582 21.78 13.81 -11.72
C TYR A 582 21.33 13.19 -10.40
N TYR A 583 20.55 12.15 -10.50
CA TYR A 583 20.23 11.23 -9.40
C TYR A 583 20.69 9.81 -9.77
N THR A 584 20.69 8.90 -8.80
CA THR A 584 21.05 7.49 -9.02
C THR A 584 19.81 6.64 -8.99
N ASP A 585 19.76 5.63 -9.87
CA ASP A 585 18.71 4.62 -9.94
C ASP A 585 19.35 3.23 -9.89
N ALA A 586 19.00 2.45 -8.86
CA ALA A 586 19.62 1.16 -8.61
C ALA A 586 19.08 0.09 -9.57
N VAL A 587 19.98 -0.75 -10.06
CA VAL A 587 19.66 -1.91 -10.91
C VAL A 587 19.58 -3.14 -10.02
N ARG A 588 18.37 -3.73 -9.93
CA ARG A 588 18.11 -4.95 -9.18
C ARG A 588 18.08 -6.15 -10.10
N TYR A 589 18.67 -7.20 -9.63
CA TYR A 589 18.69 -8.50 -10.22
C TYR A 589 17.80 -9.45 -9.42
N THR A 590 16.93 -10.23 -10.08
CA THR A 590 15.99 -11.14 -9.41
C THR A 590 16.01 -12.51 -10.08
N GLN A 591 16.09 -13.55 -9.26
CA GLN A 591 16.01 -14.96 -9.65
C GLN A 591 14.88 -15.62 -8.87
N VAL A 592 14.23 -16.60 -9.50
CA VAL A 592 13.19 -17.40 -8.87
C VAL A 592 13.55 -18.88 -9.03
N ARG A 593 13.56 -19.59 -7.91
CA ARG A 593 13.73 -21.03 -7.84
C ARG A 593 12.47 -21.69 -7.32
N VAL A 594 11.91 -22.62 -8.07
CA VAL A 594 10.77 -23.44 -7.62
C VAL A 594 11.25 -24.38 -6.51
N LEU A 595 10.55 -24.35 -5.38
CA LEU A 595 10.74 -25.26 -4.25
C LEU A 595 9.78 -26.43 -4.33
N GLU A 596 8.47 -26.12 -4.50
CA GLU A 596 7.42 -27.12 -4.61
C GLU A 596 6.33 -26.60 -5.58
N ALA A 597 5.85 -27.47 -6.47
CA ALA A 597 4.70 -27.16 -7.30
C ALA A 597 3.46 -27.82 -6.69
N ALA A 598 2.48 -27.01 -6.30
CA ALA A 598 1.23 -27.48 -5.72
C ALA A 598 0.34 -28.10 -6.80
N ASP A 599 0.12 -27.40 -7.90
CA ASP A 599 -0.62 -27.88 -9.07
C ASP A 599 0.10 -27.53 -10.37
N CYS A 600 -0.07 -28.41 -11.35
CA CYS A 600 0.45 -28.24 -12.71
C CYS A 600 -0.61 -28.68 -13.72
N ALA A 601 -0.94 -27.80 -14.63
CA ALA A 601 -1.88 -28.10 -15.72
C ALA A 601 -1.21 -27.83 -17.08
N PRO A 602 -1.50 -28.64 -18.13
CA PRO A 602 -1.08 -28.31 -19.48
C PRO A 602 -1.76 -27.00 -19.91
N ALA A 603 -1.06 -26.18 -20.66
CA ALA A 603 -1.64 -24.93 -21.18
C ALA A 603 -2.80 -25.18 -22.15
N GLN A 604 -2.95 -26.41 -22.63
CA GLN A 604 -4.05 -26.85 -23.48
C GLN A 604 -4.67 -28.15 -22.96
N PRO A 605 -6.02 -28.28 -22.93
CA PRO A 605 -6.68 -29.53 -22.60
C PRO A 605 -6.29 -30.64 -23.58
N GLY A 606 -5.76 -31.77 -23.08
CA GLY A 606 -5.37 -32.92 -23.84
C GLY A 606 -3.99 -32.93 -24.50
N ALA A 607 -3.15 -31.92 -24.21
CA ALA A 607 -1.75 -31.88 -24.65
C ALA A 607 -0.88 -32.91 -23.90
N SER A 608 0.21 -33.36 -24.55
CA SER A 608 1.16 -34.27 -23.93
C SER A 608 1.97 -33.60 -22.80
N ALA A 609 2.58 -34.37 -21.92
CA ALA A 609 3.44 -33.87 -20.86
C ALA A 609 4.67 -33.04 -21.33
N ALA A 610 4.93 -33.01 -22.64
CA ALA A 610 5.96 -32.20 -23.28
C ALA A 610 5.41 -30.87 -23.88
N ALA A 611 4.18 -30.48 -23.51
CA ALA A 611 3.58 -29.23 -23.97
C ALA A 611 3.84 -28.10 -22.96
N ASN A 612 3.52 -26.86 -23.38
CA ASN A 612 3.50 -25.73 -22.46
C ASN A 612 2.62 -26.04 -21.26
N SER A 613 3.03 -25.59 -20.11
CA SER A 613 2.28 -25.81 -18.87
C SER A 613 2.18 -24.52 -18.07
N HIS A 614 1.17 -24.45 -17.23
CA HIS A 614 1.10 -23.46 -16.18
C HIS A 614 1.00 -24.16 -14.83
N SER A 615 1.62 -23.57 -13.83
CA SER A 615 1.75 -24.15 -12.50
C SER A 615 1.67 -23.06 -11.45
N HIS A 616 1.40 -23.45 -10.20
CA HIS A 616 1.59 -22.60 -9.04
C HIS A 616 2.20 -23.40 -7.89
N GLY A 617 2.79 -22.69 -6.92
CA GLY A 617 3.42 -23.32 -5.77
C GLY A 617 4.43 -22.42 -5.08
N ASP A 618 5.25 -23.04 -4.24
CA ASP A 618 6.25 -22.35 -3.43
C ASP A 618 7.56 -22.12 -4.17
N VAL A 619 8.08 -20.91 -4.02
CA VAL A 619 9.31 -20.47 -4.68
C VAL A 619 10.23 -19.73 -3.71
N LEU A 620 11.54 -19.80 -4.00
CA LEU A 620 12.56 -18.95 -3.40
C LEU A 620 12.92 -17.84 -4.39
N VAL A 621 12.66 -16.60 -4.00
CA VAL A 621 13.05 -15.41 -4.77
C VAL A 621 14.33 -14.84 -4.17
N ARG A 622 15.37 -14.73 -4.98
CA ARG A 622 16.63 -14.05 -4.64
C ARG A 622 16.72 -12.74 -5.39
N SER A 623 17.04 -11.68 -4.70
CA SER A 623 17.23 -10.36 -5.32
C SER A 623 18.50 -9.70 -4.82
N GLN A 624 19.26 -9.06 -5.73
CA GLN A 624 20.48 -8.34 -5.43
C GLN A 624 20.52 -7.03 -6.18
N VAL A 625 20.98 -5.98 -5.55
CA VAL A 625 21.31 -4.72 -6.23
C VAL A 625 22.76 -4.81 -6.73
N VAL A 626 22.93 -4.88 -8.04
CA VAL A 626 24.20 -5.20 -8.69
C VAL A 626 24.89 -4.00 -9.33
N ALA A 627 24.13 -2.95 -9.62
CA ALA A 627 24.62 -1.75 -10.28
C ALA A 627 23.70 -0.55 -10.00
N PHE A 628 24.12 0.63 -10.43
CA PHE A 628 23.27 1.81 -10.48
C PHE A 628 23.52 2.60 -11.74
N LYS A 629 22.52 3.34 -12.22
CA LYS A 629 22.58 4.29 -13.34
C LYS A 629 22.59 5.72 -12.77
N LYS A 630 23.30 6.62 -13.42
CA LYS A 630 23.27 8.06 -13.18
C LYS A 630 22.33 8.70 -14.18
N ILE A 631 21.20 9.18 -13.72
CA ILE A 631 20.15 9.74 -14.57
C ILE A 631 20.10 11.25 -14.40
N LYS A 632 20.25 11.98 -15.49
CA LYS A 632 20.23 13.43 -15.49
C LYS A 632 18.81 13.96 -15.20
N PHE A 633 18.71 14.97 -14.35
CA PHE A 633 17.43 15.63 -14.10
C PHE A 633 16.86 16.24 -15.38
N PHE A 634 15.56 16.31 -15.50
CA PHE A 634 14.76 16.85 -16.60
C PHE A 634 14.87 16.11 -17.93
N THR A 635 16.05 15.73 -18.37
CA THR A 635 16.25 15.03 -19.65
C THR A 635 16.07 13.53 -19.53
N ASN A 636 16.26 12.97 -18.34
CA ASN A 636 16.27 11.52 -18.04
C ASN A 636 17.32 10.73 -18.84
N GLU A 637 18.38 11.39 -19.27
CA GLU A 637 19.52 10.73 -19.96
C GLU A 637 20.36 9.94 -18.96
N ASN A 638 20.70 8.72 -19.31
CA ASN A 638 21.72 7.97 -18.58
C ASN A 638 23.11 8.51 -18.96
N ILE A 639 23.81 9.13 -17.99
CA ILE A 639 25.13 9.73 -18.16
C ILE A 639 26.26 8.88 -17.61
N GLY A 640 25.96 7.70 -17.09
CA GLY A 640 26.94 6.74 -16.57
C GLY A 640 26.31 5.70 -15.65
N ASP A 641 27.08 4.69 -15.34
CA ASP A 641 26.70 3.60 -14.45
C ASP A 641 27.83 3.24 -13.48
N GLY A 642 27.53 2.46 -12.47
CA GLY A 642 28.50 1.92 -11.53
C GLY A 642 28.10 0.53 -11.04
N GLN A 643 29.07 -0.36 -10.88
CA GLN A 643 28.87 -1.69 -10.34
C GLN A 643 28.79 -1.65 -8.82
N LEU A 644 27.98 -2.53 -8.23
CA LEU A 644 27.81 -2.70 -6.79
C LEU A 644 27.96 -4.17 -6.40
N GLN A 645 28.40 -4.41 -5.17
CA GLN A 645 28.50 -5.72 -4.57
C GLN A 645 27.74 -5.68 -3.23
N LEU A 646 26.43 -5.69 -3.30
CA LEU A 646 25.56 -5.67 -2.12
C LEU A 646 25.10 -7.10 -1.77
N PRO A 647 24.74 -7.38 -0.51
CA PRO A 647 24.25 -8.69 -0.13
C PRO A 647 22.97 -9.07 -0.88
N GLU A 648 22.81 -10.36 -1.12
CA GLU A 648 21.57 -10.93 -1.66
C GLU A 648 20.46 -10.87 -0.59
N ASN A 649 19.25 -10.67 -1.04
CA ASN A 649 18.04 -10.78 -0.23
C ASN A 649 17.22 -11.97 -0.70
N GLU A 650 16.98 -12.93 0.17
CA GLU A 650 16.19 -14.13 -0.08
C GLU A 650 14.78 -13.98 0.48
N MET A 651 13.80 -14.44 -0.27
CA MET A 651 12.39 -14.41 0.11
C MET A 651 11.70 -15.70 -0.31
N HIS A 652 11.22 -16.48 0.65
CA HIS A 652 10.29 -17.57 0.40
C HIS A 652 8.91 -16.99 0.15
N THR A 653 8.25 -17.40 -0.95
CA THR A 653 6.93 -16.89 -1.33
C THR A 653 6.22 -17.88 -2.24
N THR A 654 5.01 -17.53 -2.71
CA THR A 654 4.27 -18.31 -3.70
C THR A 654 4.32 -17.64 -5.07
N ALA A 655 4.22 -18.42 -6.13
CA ALA A 655 4.19 -17.95 -7.51
C ALA A 655 3.23 -18.77 -8.38
N CYS A 656 2.72 -18.12 -9.41
CA CYS A 656 2.17 -18.77 -10.59
C CYS A 656 3.15 -18.57 -11.74
N TRP A 657 3.40 -19.59 -12.56
CA TRP A 657 4.32 -19.50 -13.68
C TRP A 657 3.84 -20.26 -14.91
N ILE A 658 4.28 -19.77 -16.07
CA ILE A 658 4.02 -20.37 -17.37
C ILE A 658 5.34 -20.89 -17.91
N THR A 659 5.42 -22.19 -18.20
CA THR A 659 6.57 -22.81 -18.83
C THR A 659 6.37 -22.82 -20.34
N LEU A 660 7.31 -22.19 -21.07
CA LEU A 660 7.33 -22.21 -22.52
C LEU A 660 8.23 -23.34 -23.02
N HIS A 661 7.63 -24.31 -23.69
CA HIS A 661 8.39 -25.44 -24.21
C HIS A 661 9.31 -25.01 -25.38
N ARG A 662 10.50 -25.57 -25.45
CA ARG A 662 11.51 -25.27 -26.49
C ARG A 662 10.94 -25.36 -27.91
N ALA A 663 10.18 -26.40 -28.21
CA ALA A 663 9.58 -26.58 -29.54
C ALA A 663 8.64 -25.45 -29.96
N LEU A 664 7.95 -24.80 -28.99
CA LEU A 664 7.14 -23.62 -29.27
C LEU A 664 8.05 -22.48 -29.76
N LEU A 665 9.13 -22.20 -29.00
CA LEU A 665 10.02 -21.10 -29.28
C LEU A 665 10.79 -21.30 -30.59
N GLU A 666 11.27 -22.50 -30.88
CA GLU A 666 11.97 -22.85 -32.12
C GLU A 666 11.06 -22.79 -33.36
N ALA A 667 9.76 -23.04 -33.20
CA ALA A 667 8.80 -22.94 -34.29
C ALA A 667 8.40 -21.50 -34.67
N LEU A 668 8.85 -20.48 -33.88
CA LEU A 668 8.59 -19.08 -34.17
C LEU A 668 9.52 -18.55 -35.25
N PRO A 669 9.02 -17.81 -36.27
CA PRO A 669 9.82 -17.28 -37.40
C PRO A 669 10.60 -16.02 -37.00
N TYR A 670 11.19 -15.99 -35.81
CA TYR A 670 11.91 -14.86 -35.25
C TYR A 670 13.30 -15.28 -34.77
N PRO A 671 14.34 -14.44 -34.93
CA PRO A 671 15.66 -14.67 -34.32
C PRO A 671 15.55 -14.69 -32.80
N VAL A 672 16.57 -15.27 -32.14
CA VAL A 672 16.64 -15.44 -30.68
C VAL A 672 16.38 -14.13 -29.94
N SER A 673 17.02 -13.03 -30.35
CA SER A 673 16.88 -11.71 -29.74
C SER A 673 15.44 -11.18 -29.77
N GLU A 674 14.71 -11.42 -30.87
CA GLU A 674 13.30 -11.00 -30.99
C GLU A 674 12.37 -11.90 -30.16
N ARG A 675 12.66 -13.22 -30.10
CA ARG A 675 11.93 -14.15 -29.24
C ARG A 675 12.10 -13.79 -27.76
N GLN A 676 13.33 -13.50 -27.32
CA GLN A 676 13.62 -13.05 -25.96
C GLN A 676 12.89 -11.73 -25.65
N SER A 677 13.00 -10.75 -26.55
CA SER A 677 12.26 -9.49 -26.39
C SER A 677 10.75 -9.68 -26.34
N GLY A 678 10.22 -10.63 -27.12
CA GLY A 678 8.81 -11.00 -27.07
C GLY A 678 8.40 -11.60 -25.73
N MET A 679 9.24 -12.47 -25.14
CA MET A 679 9.00 -13.04 -23.81
C MET A 679 9.02 -11.97 -22.69
N PHE A 680 9.99 -11.07 -22.70
CA PHE A 680 10.04 -9.95 -21.75
C PHE A 680 8.82 -9.04 -21.89
N GLY A 681 8.45 -8.73 -23.15
CA GLY A 681 7.25 -7.95 -23.42
C GLY A 681 5.97 -8.64 -22.98
N LEU A 682 5.88 -9.93 -23.20
CA LEU A 682 4.77 -10.74 -22.71
C LEU A 682 4.65 -10.70 -21.18
N LEU A 683 5.76 -10.91 -20.46
CA LEU A 683 5.76 -10.88 -19.00
C LEU A 683 5.37 -9.49 -18.45
N HIS A 684 5.84 -8.41 -19.07
CA HIS A 684 5.46 -7.05 -18.73
C HIS A 684 3.95 -6.81 -18.88
N ALA A 685 3.34 -7.31 -19.95
CA ALA A 685 1.91 -7.22 -20.18
C ALA A 685 1.11 -8.14 -19.23
N LEU A 686 1.58 -9.37 -18.99
CA LEU A 686 0.98 -10.32 -18.03
C LEU A 686 0.90 -9.73 -16.63
N ALA A 687 1.98 -9.10 -16.14
CA ALA A 687 2.00 -8.43 -14.84
C ALA A 687 0.90 -7.38 -14.72
N SER A 688 0.74 -6.55 -15.76
CA SER A 688 -0.27 -5.50 -15.78
C SER A 688 -1.70 -6.04 -15.81
N VAL A 689 -1.94 -7.11 -16.57
CA VAL A 689 -3.27 -7.76 -16.63
C VAL A 689 -3.56 -8.53 -15.35
N ALA A 690 -2.56 -9.20 -14.78
CA ALA A 690 -2.71 -9.92 -13.52
C ALA A 690 -3.18 -9.00 -12.39
N THR A 691 -2.61 -7.79 -12.27
CA THR A 691 -3.06 -6.82 -11.26
C THR A 691 -4.51 -6.40 -11.43
N LEU A 692 -5.00 -6.26 -12.67
CA LEU A 692 -6.41 -5.97 -12.94
C LEU A 692 -7.33 -7.15 -12.60
N LEU A 693 -6.93 -8.38 -12.93
CA LEU A 693 -7.74 -9.58 -12.66
C LEU A 693 -7.82 -9.89 -11.16
N LEU A 694 -6.71 -9.72 -10.45
CA LEU A 694 -6.64 -9.90 -9.00
C LEU A 694 -7.17 -8.71 -8.21
N MET A 695 -7.38 -7.57 -8.87
CA MET A 695 -7.75 -6.30 -8.23
C MET A 695 -6.80 -5.94 -7.07
N CYS A 696 -5.47 -6.15 -7.28
CA CYS A 696 -4.41 -5.89 -6.31
C CYS A 696 -3.53 -4.70 -6.73
N ASP A 697 -2.68 -4.22 -5.81
CA ASP A 697 -1.67 -3.21 -6.15
C ASP A 697 -0.56 -3.86 -7.00
N ALA A 698 -0.06 -3.15 -8.01
CA ALA A 698 1.04 -3.63 -8.85
C ALA A 698 2.33 -3.95 -8.06
N ARG A 699 2.49 -3.38 -6.86
CA ARG A 699 3.61 -3.68 -5.96
C ARG A 699 3.46 -4.99 -5.20
N ASP A 700 2.26 -5.55 -5.18
CA ASP A 700 1.97 -6.82 -4.50
C ASP A 700 2.41 -8.02 -5.36
N LEU A 701 2.68 -7.80 -6.66
CA LEU A 701 3.17 -8.81 -7.59
C LEU A 701 4.59 -8.49 -8.06
N GLY A 702 5.46 -9.48 -7.96
CA GLY A 702 6.78 -9.47 -8.60
C GLY A 702 6.78 -10.32 -9.87
N VAL A 703 7.72 -10.06 -10.76
CA VAL A 703 7.89 -10.81 -12.00
C VAL A 703 9.35 -11.20 -12.23
N ALA A 704 9.56 -12.36 -12.83
CA ALA A 704 10.88 -12.81 -13.26
C ALA A 704 10.77 -13.80 -14.42
N ILE A 705 11.84 -13.92 -15.18
CA ILE A 705 12.06 -15.02 -16.13
C ILE A 705 13.19 -15.89 -15.60
N GLY A 706 13.01 -17.22 -15.61
CA GLY A 706 14.04 -18.17 -15.23
C GLY A 706 13.97 -19.42 -16.10
N GLU A 707 14.97 -20.25 -16.07
CA GLU A 707 14.96 -21.53 -16.75
C GLU A 707 14.27 -22.61 -15.91
N ARG A 708 13.59 -23.52 -16.58
CA ARG A 708 13.08 -24.72 -15.94
C ARG A 708 14.28 -25.56 -15.47
N PRO A 709 14.35 -26.00 -14.20
CA PRO A 709 15.40 -26.91 -13.79
C PRO A 709 15.32 -28.21 -14.61
N PRO A 710 16.46 -28.80 -15.04
CA PRO A 710 16.45 -30.06 -15.75
C PRO A 710 15.71 -31.11 -14.92
N ALA A 711 14.82 -31.89 -15.55
CA ALA A 711 14.09 -32.95 -14.89
C ALA A 711 15.10 -33.88 -14.18
N PRO A 712 14.89 -34.24 -12.92
CA PRO A 712 15.77 -35.18 -12.25
C PRO A 712 15.88 -36.42 -13.15
N GLN A 713 17.09 -36.70 -13.61
CA GLN A 713 17.35 -37.94 -14.35
C GLN A 713 16.98 -39.07 -13.40
N LEU A 714 15.92 -39.84 -13.73
CA LEU A 714 15.66 -41.11 -13.12
C LEU A 714 16.91 -41.99 -13.39
N GLU A 715 17.86 -41.98 -12.47
CA GLU A 715 18.91 -42.99 -12.45
C GLU A 715 18.20 -44.34 -12.38
N THR A 716 18.20 -45.02 -13.52
CA THR A 716 17.84 -46.44 -13.56
C THR A 716 18.68 -47.17 -12.54
N ALA A 717 18.04 -47.55 -11.44
CA ALA A 717 18.66 -48.37 -10.41
C ALA A 717 19.02 -49.73 -11.02
N ALA A 718 20.27 -49.86 -11.43
CA ALA A 718 20.89 -51.12 -11.72
C ALA A 718 22.33 -51.14 -11.16
N ASN A 719 22.46 -51.78 -10.00
CA ASN A 719 23.68 -52.33 -9.40
C ASN A 719 24.74 -51.33 -8.89
N SER A 720 24.71 -51.03 -7.59
CA SER A 720 25.92 -51.24 -6.74
C SER A 720 25.61 -51.15 -5.25
N PRO A 721 26.36 -51.84 -4.38
CA PRO A 721 25.95 -52.13 -3.02
C PRO A 721 26.41 -51.09 -2.01
N VAL A 722 25.54 -50.91 -1.02
CA VAL A 722 25.82 -50.51 0.38
C VAL A 722 27.11 -49.73 0.66
N ALA A 723 26.95 -48.44 0.95
CA ALA A 723 27.83 -47.74 1.88
C ALA A 723 27.01 -46.80 2.74
N ALA A 724 27.01 -47.09 4.04
CA ALA A 724 26.30 -46.38 5.08
C ALA A 724 26.91 -44.99 5.38
N ASN A 725 26.04 -44.10 5.83
CA ASN A 725 26.32 -42.92 6.66
C ASN A 725 27.38 -41.90 6.18
N ARG A 726 26.91 -40.87 5.46
CA ARG A 726 27.48 -39.54 5.61
C ARG A 726 26.35 -38.50 5.69
N PRO A 727 26.45 -37.53 6.62
CA PRO A 727 25.50 -36.41 6.64
C PRO A 727 25.68 -35.60 5.37
N ALA A 728 24.54 -35.17 4.76
CA ALA A 728 24.54 -34.33 3.56
C ALA A 728 25.21 -33.01 3.91
N THR A 729 26.46 -32.87 3.52
CA THR A 729 27.12 -31.58 3.35
C THR A 729 26.50 -30.94 2.10
N LEU A 730 25.86 -29.82 2.28
CA LEU A 730 25.44 -28.93 1.21
C LEU A 730 26.66 -28.64 0.32
N SER A 731 26.68 -29.15 -0.90
CA SER A 731 27.67 -28.79 -1.91
C SER A 731 27.38 -27.36 -2.37
N ASN A 732 28.34 -26.49 -2.12
CA ASN A 732 28.42 -25.17 -2.72
C ASN A 732 28.78 -25.32 -4.21
N ASP A 733 27.85 -25.71 -5.06
CA ASP A 733 28.01 -25.59 -6.49
C ASP A 733 27.40 -24.24 -6.92
N ALA A 734 28.26 -23.19 -6.86
CA ALA A 734 27.93 -21.80 -7.16
C ALA A 734 27.96 -21.46 -8.65
N ASP A 735 28.15 -22.46 -9.55
CA ASP A 735 28.55 -22.19 -10.94
C ASP A 735 27.49 -22.38 -12.01
N ASP A 736 26.23 -22.71 -11.69
CA ASP A 736 25.19 -22.95 -12.71
C ASP A 736 24.07 -21.89 -12.75
N PHE A 737 24.33 -20.64 -12.38
CA PHE A 737 23.33 -19.59 -12.43
C PHE A 737 23.56 -18.59 -13.56
N VAL A 738 22.68 -18.62 -14.58
CA VAL A 738 22.62 -17.63 -15.64
C VAL A 738 21.71 -16.47 -15.24
N PRO A 739 22.24 -15.24 -15.27
CA PRO A 739 21.52 -14.06 -14.82
C PRO A 739 20.42 -13.58 -15.78
N THR A 740 19.25 -13.23 -15.24
CA THR A 740 18.14 -12.62 -16.00
C THR A 740 17.82 -11.22 -15.50
N ARG A 741 18.01 -10.21 -16.34
CA ARG A 741 17.67 -8.81 -16.07
C ARG A 741 16.40 -8.43 -16.84
N LEU A 742 15.33 -8.01 -16.15
CA LEU A 742 14.17 -7.35 -16.79
C LEU A 742 14.50 -5.91 -17.25
N GLN A 743 15.51 -5.28 -16.67
CA GLN A 743 15.95 -3.93 -17.02
C GLN A 743 17.30 -3.87 -17.77
N ASP A 744 18.08 -4.97 -17.80
CA ASP A 744 19.41 -5.00 -18.40
C ASP A 744 19.70 -6.24 -19.27
N ALA A 745 18.68 -6.96 -19.72
CA ALA A 745 18.85 -7.96 -20.77
C ALA A 745 19.13 -7.26 -22.09
N SER A 746 20.36 -6.73 -22.22
CA SER A 746 20.85 -6.33 -23.53
C SER A 746 20.87 -7.57 -24.43
N PRO A 747 20.27 -7.52 -25.63
CA PRO A 747 20.21 -8.64 -26.56
C PRO A 747 21.56 -9.17 -27.06
N GLY A 748 22.66 -8.66 -26.53
CA GLY A 748 24.01 -8.90 -27.00
C GLY A 748 24.74 -10.12 -26.45
N ASN A 749 24.32 -10.73 -25.36
CA ASN A 749 24.91 -11.97 -24.86
C ASN A 749 24.05 -13.14 -25.26
N GLY A 750 24.37 -13.85 -26.31
CA GLY A 750 23.63 -14.89 -26.99
C GLY A 750 23.21 -16.13 -26.17
N HIS A 751 22.77 -15.95 -24.90
CA HIS A 751 22.21 -17.00 -24.09
C HIS A 751 20.74 -17.19 -24.44
N GLU A 752 20.40 -18.28 -25.08
CA GLU A 752 19.04 -18.68 -25.38
C GLU A 752 18.51 -19.52 -24.22
N PHE A 753 17.41 -19.06 -23.57
CA PHE A 753 16.70 -19.88 -22.58
C PHE A 753 16.21 -21.16 -23.22
N PHE A 754 16.49 -22.29 -22.59
CA PHE A 754 16.11 -23.59 -23.14
C PHE A 754 14.60 -23.87 -22.98
N GLU A 755 14.06 -23.74 -21.75
CA GLU A 755 12.63 -23.84 -21.45
C GLU A 755 12.28 -22.77 -20.38
N PRO A 756 12.02 -21.52 -20.80
CA PRO A 756 11.83 -20.44 -19.86
C PRO A 756 10.51 -20.55 -19.09
N ASN A 757 10.56 -20.22 -17.79
CA ASN A 757 9.42 -19.98 -16.95
C ASN A 757 9.19 -18.47 -16.82
N LEU A 758 7.95 -18.05 -17.09
CA LEU A 758 7.48 -16.69 -16.84
C LEU A 758 6.79 -16.67 -15.47
N TYR A 759 7.46 -16.12 -14.45
CA TYR A 759 6.97 -16.09 -13.09
C TYR A 759 6.19 -14.81 -12.77
N LEU A 760 5.04 -14.99 -12.11
CA LEU A 760 4.29 -13.97 -11.38
C LEU A 760 4.27 -14.42 -9.92
N TYR A 761 5.01 -13.75 -9.05
CA TYR A 761 5.16 -14.17 -7.65
C TYR A 761 4.62 -13.11 -6.69
N ASP A 762 4.17 -13.54 -5.54
CA ASP A 762 3.73 -12.66 -4.47
C ASP A 762 4.95 -11.90 -3.91
N ALA A 763 4.91 -10.57 -3.91
CA ALA A 763 6.05 -9.73 -3.51
C ALA A 763 6.23 -9.66 -1.99
N TYR A 764 5.69 -10.65 -1.25
CA TYR A 764 5.75 -10.75 0.20
C TYR A 764 6.17 -12.16 0.62
N PRO A 765 6.93 -12.29 1.71
CA PRO A 765 7.28 -13.60 2.27
C PRO A 765 6.05 -14.41 2.66
N GLY A 766 6.12 -15.70 2.43
CA GLY A 766 5.04 -16.62 2.67
C GLY A 766 3.88 -16.51 1.66
N GLY A 767 3.91 -15.52 0.78
CA GLY A 767 2.84 -15.23 -0.17
C GLY A 767 1.60 -14.63 0.49
N ILE A 768 0.75 -14.01 -0.31
CA ILE A 768 -0.55 -13.45 0.10
C ILE A 768 -1.72 -14.13 -0.60
N GLY A 769 -1.42 -15.22 -1.32
CA GLY A 769 -2.41 -16.09 -1.93
C GLY A 769 -2.89 -15.63 -3.30
N PHE A 770 -2.07 -14.94 -4.08
CA PHE A 770 -2.40 -14.56 -5.46
C PHE A 770 -2.06 -15.66 -6.48
N SER A 771 -1.15 -16.54 -6.17
CA SER A 771 -0.67 -17.58 -7.09
C SER A 771 -1.77 -18.55 -7.51
N GLU A 772 -2.59 -19.05 -6.59
CA GLU A 772 -3.69 -19.97 -6.88
C GLU A 772 -4.83 -19.32 -7.68
N PRO A 773 -5.34 -18.10 -7.34
CA PRO A 773 -6.29 -17.39 -8.21
C PRO A 773 -5.76 -17.13 -9.62
N LEU A 774 -4.48 -16.75 -9.79
CA LEU A 774 -3.87 -16.59 -11.11
C LEU A 774 -3.84 -17.89 -11.90
N PHE A 775 -3.51 -18.99 -11.25
CA PHE A 775 -3.53 -20.33 -11.85
C PHE A 775 -4.93 -20.68 -12.37
N ARG A 776 -5.97 -20.42 -11.58
CA ARG A 776 -7.37 -20.70 -11.96
C ARG A 776 -7.88 -19.85 -13.13
N VAL A 777 -7.42 -18.61 -13.26
CA VAL A 777 -7.86 -17.69 -14.31
C VAL A 777 -6.87 -17.61 -15.49
N HIS A 778 -6.01 -18.61 -15.65
CA HIS A 778 -4.94 -18.64 -16.67
C HIS A 778 -5.44 -18.26 -18.07
N ASP A 779 -6.51 -18.91 -18.57
CA ASP A 779 -7.03 -18.67 -19.92
C ASP A 779 -7.50 -17.23 -20.11
N LEU A 780 -8.13 -16.66 -19.08
CA LEU A 780 -8.57 -15.27 -19.11
C LEU A 780 -7.37 -14.32 -19.08
N LEU A 781 -6.34 -14.62 -18.27
CA LEU A 781 -5.08 -13.86 -18.20
C LEU A 781 -4.41 -13.82 -19.59
N ILE A 782 -4.25 -14.96 -20.27
CA ILE A 782 -3.66 -15.05 -21.60
C ILE A 782 -4.51 -14.27 -22.63
N ALA A 783 -5.84 -14.45 -22.61
CA ALA A 783 -6.74 -13.79 -23.55
C ALA A 783 -6.70 -12.26 -23.40
N LYS A 784 -6.74 -11.74 -22.17
CA LYS A 784 -6.71 -10.30 -21.89
C LYS A 784 -5.34 -9.68 -22.15
N THR A 785 -4.26 -10.41 -21.89
CA THR A 785 -2.89 -9.98 -22.23
C THR A 785 -2.73 -9.82 -23.73
N ARG A 786 -3.24 -10.78 -24.50
CA ARG A 786 -3.25 -10.68 -25.98
C ARG A 786 -4.06 -9.48 -26.47
N GLU A 787 -5.26 -9.26 -25.91
CA GLU A 787 -6.12 -8.12 -26.24
C GLU A 787 -5.39 -6.79 -26.00
N LEU A 788 -4.73 -6.64 -24.84
CA LEU A 788 -3.96 -5.45 -24.47
C LEU A 788 -2.84 -5.17 -25.49
N ILE A 789 -2.03 -6.17 -25.83
CA ILE A 789 -0.91 -6.01 -26.77
C ILE A 789 -1.44 -5.72 -28.18
N ALA A 790 -2.46 -6.46 -28.66
CA ALA A 790 -3.03 -6.31 -30.00
C ALA A 790 -3.71 -4.95 -30.19
N ALA A 791 -4.43 -4.45 -29.19
CA ALA A 791 -5.13 -3.17 -29.24
C ALA A 791 -4.19 -1.95 -29.20
N CYS A 792 -2.89 -2.13 -28.90
CA CYS A 792 -1.96 -1.01 -28.87
C CYS A 792 -1.67 -0.51 -30.31
N PRO A 793 -1.77 0.81 -30.59
CA PRO A 793 -1.61 1.36 -31.93
C PRO A 793 -0.16 1.44 -32.42
N CYS A 794 0.83 1.04 -31.63
CA CYS A 794 2.24 1.03 -32.06
C CYS A 794 2.52 -0.13 -33.03
N ASP A 795 3.51 0.02 -33.90
CA ASP A 795 3.87 -0.97 -34.91
C ASP A 795 4.72 -2.12 -34.36
N SER A 796 5.83 -1.80 -33.69
CA SER A 796 6.86 -2.78 -33.29
C SER A 796 6.89 -3.13 -31.80
N GLY A 797 6.16 -2.37 -30.98
CA GLY A 797 6.15 -2.43 -29.53
C GLY A 797 6.46 -1.09 -28.89
N CYS A 798 5.92 -0.85 -27.73
CA CYS A 798 6.11 0.40 -26.96
C CYS A 798 5.97 0.15 -25.46
N PRO A 799 6.35 1.13 -24.62
CA PRO A 799 6.22 0.99 -23.16
C PRO A 799 4.81 0.66 -22.67
N SER A 800 3.78 0.96 -23.48
CA SER A 800 2.37 0.73 -23.14
C SER A 800 1.85 -0.68 -23.48
N CYS A 801 2.67 -1.54 -24.06
CA CYS A 801 2.25 -2.92 -24.42
C CYS A 801 3.32 -3.96 -24.08
N VAL A 802 4.55 -3.81 -24.56
CA VAL A 802 5.63 -4.80 -24.38
C VAL A 802 6.83 -4.27 -23.60
N GLY A 803 6.74 -3.06 -23.04
CA GLY A 803 7.79 -2.48 -22.20
C GLY A 803 8.74 -1.51 -22.93
N PRO A 804 9.81 -1.10 -22.26
CA PRO A 804 10.72 -0.04 -22.74
C PRO A 804 11.37 -0.41 -24.08
N THR A 805 11.26 0.49 -25.06
CA THR A 805 11.75 0.27 -26.44
C THR A 805 13.28 0.28 -26.59
N GLY A 806 14.02 0.81 -25.63
CA GLY A 806 15.49 0.88 -25.67
C GLY A 806 16.18 -0.48 -25.51
N ASP A 807 15.51 -1.45 -24.91
CA ASP A 807 16.04 -2.76 -24.55
C ASP A 807 15.45 -3.90 -25.39
N LEU A 808 14.43 -3.61 -26.23
CA LEU A 808 13.71 -4.60 -27.01
C LEU A 808 14.11 -4.59 -28.49
N ALA A 809 14.16 -5.79 -29.07
CA ALA A 809 14.34 -5.95 -30.51
C ALA A 809 13.15 -5.41 -31.31
N PRO A 810 13.34 -5.06 -32.63
CA PRO A 810 12.34 -4.35 -33.42
C PRO A 810 10.95 -5.01 -33.52
N ARG A 811 10.86 -6.35 -33.45
CA ARG A 811 9.58 -7.09 -33.58
C ARG A 811 9.09 -7.71 -32.27
N ALA A 812 9.42 -7.11 -31.12
CA ALA A 812 9.02 -7.63 -29.82
C ALA A 812 7.51 -7.81 -29.66
N LYS A 813 6.70 -6.88 -30.21
CA LYS A 813 5.23 -6.97 -30.18
C LYS A 813 4.70 -8.16 -30.98
N GLU A 814 5.21 -8.35 -32.20
CA GLU A 814 4.82 -9.48 -33.06
C GLU A 814 5.21 -10.81 -32.42
N ALA A 815 6.43 -10.90 -31.87
CA ALA A 815 6.91 -12.09 -31.19
C ALA A 815 6.08 -12.42 -29.95
N ALA A 816 5.74 -11.43 -29.12
CA ALA A 816 4.87 -11.60 -27.96
C ALA A 816 3.48 -12.12 -28.35
N LEU A 817 2.86 -11.55 -29.41
CA LEU A 817 1.57 -12.01 -29.92
C LEU A 817 1.67 -13.44 -30.46
N ALA A 818 2.73 -13.77 -31.18
CA ALA A 818 2.94 -15.12 -31.72
C ALA A 818 3.11 -16.18 -30.62
N ILE A 819 3.77 -15.84 -29.50
CA ILE A 819 3.87 -16.71 -28.30
C ILE A 819 2.46 -16.92 -27.71
N LEU A 820 1.69 -15.83 -27.53
CA LEU A 820 0.33 -15.90 -26.96
C LEU A 820 -0.63 -16.73 -27.85
N ASP A 821 -0.54 -16.58 -29.18
CA ASP A 821 -1.34 -17.36 -30.11
C ASP A 821 -1.04 -18.86 -30.01
N ARG A 822 0.23 -19.23 -29.71
CA ARG A 822 0.63 -20.63 -29.49
C ARG A 822 0.28 -21.15 -28.08
N LEU A 823 0.09 -20.28 -27.11
CA LEU A 823 -0.40 -20.66 -25.78
C LEU A 823 -1.93 -20.90 -25.78
N ARG A 824 -2.67 -20.27 -26.71
CA ARG A 824 -4.12 -20.44 -26.86
C ARG A 824 -4.53 -21.60 -27.74
N ASN A 825 -3.72 -21.93 -28.75
CA ASN A 825 -3.97 -22.99 -29.73
C ASN A 825 -3.22 -24.27 -29.34
#